data_e9e6412448720905cffe5333f7dfa2d5
#
_entry.id   e9e6412448720905cffe5333f7dfa2d5
#
_cell.length_a   1.000
_cell.length_b   1.000
_cell.length_c   1.000
_cell.angle_alpha   90.00
_cell.angle_beta   90.00
_cell.angle_gamma   90.00
#
_symmetry.space_group_name_H-M   'P 1'
#
loop_
_entity.id
_entity.type
_entity.pdbx_description
1 polymer ?
#
loop_
_entity_poly.entity_id
_entity_poly.type
_entity_poly.pdbx_seq_one_letter_code
_entity_poly.pdbx_strand_id
1 'polypeptide(L)'
;MSGDNKKELAATFSPAEIEAPLYKKWQDAGYFKADANSKKPPFTIVIPPPNVTGSLHIGHALDHTIQDLLIRMKRMKGFEALWLPGMDHAGIATQNVVEKQLATQGKSRHDLGREAFIEKVWQWKAESGGAILDQMKRLGDSVDWDREAFTMDANLSKAVLTIFKQLYDKGLIYRAERIINWCPRCLTALSDIEVEHKDDSGEFVSIKYGDDNVNITVATTRAETMLGDGAVAVNPNDERYKHLVGKKVLLPLVDRMIPIIADELVDPDFGTGAVKVTAAHDPNDFEMGMRHGVELVIIMNEHGVMAGTGTKFDGMDRFDARKAVVEELRKLGRVVAEKRPYVHAVGHCQRCDTTVEPRLSKQWFVKVAPLAKAAGDAVRDGRVKIEPEQMSPRYFEWVDNMHDWCISRQLWWGHRIPVFYGPNDEVVVCGPDETPPAGYTQDPDVLDTWFSSALWPFSTLGWPNQTQDLKKFYPTSVLVTGYDILFFWVARMMIMGLFAMDGKQPFDVIVLHGLVRDQFGKKMSKSRGNTIDPIEFMDKYGSDALRFTLARGANPGTDQALAEDWVAGSRNFATKLWNATRFAMLNGANVDGALPKSEELGAIDNWILTRLDQTIASADELFEKFEFAKACELIYHFAWDDLCDWYLELSKSTFNAGGAEAEKSKRVLGEVLDQLLRLMHPVMPFITEQMWCTLTNGKSLMISDWPTSNLSTQDHDAVKLVEQMQEIITEIRRFRNDQGIKSTAKVSAKFTGLNKVGLENYEAAIRHVVKCEASGDNFTAKTQIGDVLIEFDLTGAVDLVAERARLSKDLQTAQKDRDTAKIKLDNEGFMAKAPMEVVTEIRERLAQTSADIERITALLEKLPK
;
A
#
# COMPACT_ATOMS: atom_id res chain seq x y z
N MET A 1 -36.54 37.61 22.57
CA MET A 1 -36.45 37.19 21.19
C MET A 1 -34.97 36.98 20.92
N SER A 2 -34.41 35.81 21.25
CA SER A 2 -33.05 35.39 20.85
C SER A 2 -33.26 34.56 19.60
N GLY A 3 -32.90 35.15 18.46
CA GLY A 3 -32.87 34.42 17.21
C GLY A 3 -31.80 33.34 17.31
N ASP A 4 -32.22 32.09 17.42
CA ASP A 4 -31.37 30.92 17.22
C ASP A 4 -30.85 30.96 15.79
N ASN A 5 -29.63 31.43 15.61
CA ASN A 5 -28.89 31.31 14.39
C ASN A 5 -28.49 29.80 14.24
N LYS A 6 -29.50 28.93 13.89
CA LYS A 6 -29.15 27.54 13.50
C LYS A 6 -28.18 27.64 12.34
N LYS A 7 -26.96 27.14 12.55
CA LYS A 7 -25.96 27.05 11.48
C LYS A 7 -26.55 26.12 10.42
N GLU A 8 -26.59 26.58 9.17
CA GLU A 8 -27.02 25.76 8.03
C GLU A 8 -25.83 25.30 7.25
N LEU A 9 -25.92 24.10 6.68
CA LEU A 9 -24.93 23.63 5.71
C LEU A 9 -25.09 24.42 4.40
N ALA A 10 -23.97 24.77 3.78
CA ALA A 10 -23.94 25.40 2.45
C ALA A 10 -24.73 24.57 1.41
N ALA A 11 -25.26 25.24 0.39
CA ALA A 11 -26.04 24.58 -0.65
C ALA A 11 -25.22 23.54 -1.43
N THR A 12 -23.94 23.78 -1.58
CA THR A 12 -23.00 22.91 -2.27
C THR A 12 -21.84 22.53 -1.36
N PHE A 13 -21.38 21.30 -1.49
CA PHE A 13 -20.16 20.82 -0.81
C PHE A 13 -18.92 21.34 -1.54
N SER A 14 -18.03 22.04 -0.84
CA SER A 14 -16.75 22.57 -1.36
C SER A 14 -15.59 22.14 -0.45
N PRO A 15 -14.83 21.07 -0.81
CA PRO A 15 -13.69 20.61 -0.01
C PRO A 15 -12.67 21.72 0.23
N ALA A 16 -12.33 22.49 -0.80
CA ALA A 16 -11.32 23.56 -0.73
C ALA A 16 -11.61 24.63 0.34
N GLU A 17 -12.89 24.89 0.63
CA GLU A 17 -13.28 25.87 1.64
C GLU A 17 -13.31 25.29 3.05
N ILE A 18 -13.35 23.96 3.19
CA ILE A 18 -13.60 23.26 4.47
C ILE A 18 -12.30 22.66 5.03
N GLU A 19 -11.48 22.00 4.20
CA GLU A 19 -10.40 21.13 4.66
C GLU A 19 -9.30 21.90 5.42
N ALA A 20 -8.71 22.92 4.83
CA ALA A 20 -7.62 23.65 5.45
C ALA A 20 -8.01 24.38 6.76
N PRO A 21 -9.18 25.07 6.83
CA PRO A 21 -9.64 25.68 8.09
C PRO A 21 -9.92 24.65 9.21
N LEU A 22 -10.50 23.48 8.87
CA LEU A 22 -10.77 22.44 9.86
C LEU A 22 -9.47 21.81 10.38
N TYR A 23 -8.51 21.53 9.49
CA TYR A 23 -7.22 20.99 9.90
C TYR A 23 -6.50 21.91 10.88
N LYS A 24 -6.46 23.21 10.53
CA LYS A 24 -5.89 24.21 11.42
C LYS A 24 -6.62 24.26 12.77
N LYS A 25 -7.94 24.21 12.78
CA LYS A 25 -8.74 24.17 14.01
C LYS A 25 -8.37 22.98 14.90
N TRP A 26 -8.24 21.78 14.34
CA TRP A 26 -7.85 20.58 15.09
C TRP A 26 -6.44 20.69 15.67
N GLN A 27 -5.50 21.20 14.87
CA GLN A 27 -4.11 21.39 15.29
C GLN A 27 -4.01 22.43 16.41
N ASP A 28 -4.66 23.60 16.25
CA ASP A 28 -4.66 24.67 17.25
C ASP A 28 -5.34 24.22 18.57
N ALA A 29 -6.33 23.35 18.49
CA ALA A 29 -7.01 22.77 19.65
C ALA A 29 -6.20 21.65 20.33
N GLY A 30 -5.10 21.20 19.74
CA GLY A 30 -4.24 20.15 20.28
C GLY A 30 -4.84 18.74 20.24
N TYR A 31 -5.81 18.49 19.36
CA TYR A 31 -6.51 17.17 19.30
C TYR A 31 -5.63 16.03 18.81
N PHE A 32 -4.49 16.33 18.20
CA PHE A 32 -3.54 15.33 17.72
C PHE A 32 -2.52 14.89 18.78
N LYS A 33 -2.35 15.68 19.86
CA LYS A 33 -1.32 15.47 20.88
C LYS A 33 -1.67 14.28 21.78
N ALA A 34 -0.65 13.48 22.08
CA ALA A 34 -0.74 12.40 23.05
C ALA A 34 -0.02 12.78 24.37
N ASP A 35 -0.62 12.39 25.49
CA ASP A 35 -0.07 12.67 26.83
C ASP A 35 0.49 11.39 27.45
N ALA A 36 1.82 11.34 27.64
CA ALA A 36 2.48 10.22 28.29
C ALA A 36 2.08 10.02 29.76
N ASN A 37 1.51 11.03 30.43
CA ASN A 37 1.03 10.95 31.81
C ASN A 37 -0.44 10.56 31.90
N SER A 38 -1.15 10.43 30.80
CA SER A 38 -2.54 10.01 30.75
C SER A 38 -2.74 8.63 31.35
N LYS A 39 -3.89 8.40 32.01
CA LYS A 39 -4.30 7.09 32.52
C LYS A 39 -4.99 6.21 31.48
N LYS A 40 -5.33 6.77 30.32
CA LYS A 40 -5.93 6.00 29.22
C LYS A 40 -4.96 4.92 28.72
N PRO A 41 -5.44 3.78 28.24
CA PRO A 41 -4.57 2.78 27.61
C PRO A 41 -3.88 3.37 26.37
N PRO A 42 -2.59 3.10 26.14
CA PRO A 42 -1.90 3.61 24.97
C PRO A 42 -2.30 2.87 23.70
N PHE A 43 -2.32 3.60 22.59
CA PHE A 43 -2.34 3.02 21.25
C PHE A 43 -1.35 3.81 20.38
N THR A 44 -0.31 3.15 19.91
CA THR A 44 0.82 3.80 19.23
C THR A 44 0.99 3.29 17.82
N ILE A 45 1.11 4.20 16.87
CA ILE A 45 1.60 3.93 15.51
C ILE A 45 2.81 4.82 15.26
N VAL A 46 3.89 4.25 14.74
CA VAL A 46 5.01 5.00 14.16
C VAL A 46 4.88 4.96 12.64
N ILE A 47 4.96 6.12 12.00
CA ILE A 47 4.84 6.21 10.55
C ILE A 47 6.06 5.56 9.88
N PRO A 48 5.93 4.84 8.76
CA PRO A 48 7.06 4.57 7.88
C PRO A 48 7.63 5.92 7.41
N PRO A 49 8.82 6.34 7.87
CA PRO A 49 9.28 7.71 7.64
C PRO A 49 9.58 7.93 6.16
N PRO A 50 8.89 8.85 5.46
CA PRO A 50 9.18 9.14 4.06
C PRO A 50 10.62 9.59 3.85
N ASN A 51 11.21 9.16 2.76
CA ASN A 51 12.54 9.61 2.34
C ASN A 51 12.51 11.08 1.89
N VAL A 52 13.48 11.89 2.32
CA VAL A 52 13.60 13.30 1.90
C VAL A 52 14.11 13.43 0.45
N THR A 53 13.52 12.68 -0.47
CA THR A 53 13.92 12.62 -1.89
C THR A 53 12.96 13.32 -2.83
N GLY A 54 11.87 13.90 -2.32
CA GLY A 54 10.85 14.61 -3.08
C GLY A 54 9.49 14.60 -2.40
N SER A 55 8.40 14.65 -3.17
CA SER A 55 7.02 14.63 -2.69
C SER A 55 6.54 13.22 -2.35
N LEU A 56 5.50 13.13 -1.52
CA LEU A 56 4.75 11.90 -1.29
C LEU A 56 4.09 11.42 -2.58
N HIS A 57 3.97 10.13 -2.74
CA HIS A 57 3.25 9.49 -3.84
C HIS A 57 1.99 8.78 -3.32
N ILE A 58 1.17 8.29 -4.24
CA ILE A 58 -0.13 7.69 -3.89
C ILE A 58 -0.03 6.49 -2.92
N GLY A 59 1.08 5.75 -2.94
CA GLY A 59 1.33 4.67 -1.98
C GLY A 59 1.46 5.17 -0.54
N HIS A 60 2.11 6.34 -0.32
CA HIS A 60 2.13 6.98 0.99
C HIS A 60 0.71 7.43 1.39
N ALA A 61 -0.08 7.96 0.46
CA ALA A 61 -1.45 8.36 0.76
C ALA A 61 -2.32 7.17 1.23
N LEU A 62 -2.12 5.97 0.66
CA LEU A 62 -2.77 4.75 1.14
C LEU A 62 -2.32 4.39 2.54
N ASP A 63 -1.02 4.30 2.77
CA ASP A 63 -0.41 3.94 4.06
C ASP A 63 -0.87 4.89 5.18
N HIS A 64 -0.79 6.20 4.93
CA HIS A 64 -1.24 7.24 5.86
C HIS A 64 -2.76 7.16 6.12
N THR A 65 -3.57 6.91 5.08
CA THR A 65 -5.02 6.78 5.23
C THR A 65 -5.38 5.63 6.18
N ILE A 66 -4.72 4.48 6.05
CA ILE A 66 -4.95 3.32 6.94
C ILE A 66 -4.53 3.63 8.37
N GLN A 67 -3.36 4.24 8.56
CA GLN A 67 -2.86 4.60 9.88
C GLN A 67 -3.76 5.62 10.57
N ASP A 68 -4.13 6.70 9.86
CA ASP A 68 -4.99 7.74 10.41
C ASP A 68 -6.39 7.22 10.76
N LEU A 69 -6.92 6.29 9.95
CA LEU A 69 -8.17 5.60 10.25
C LEU A 69 -8.09 4.90 11.61
N LEU A 70 -7.05 4.11 11.84
CA LEU A 70 -6.85 3.40 13.11
C LEU A 70 -6.65 4.37 14.28
N ILE A 71 -5.85 5.40 14.11
CA ILE A 71 -5.56 6.41 15.13
C ILE A 71 -6.84 7.16 15.54
N ARG A 72 -7.65 7.62 14.58
CA ARG A 72 -8.91 8.32 14.85
C ARG A 72 -9.90 7.41 15.56
N MET A 73 -10.09 6.19 15.05
CA MET A 73 -10.98 5.21 15.67
C MET A 73 -10.56 4.90 17.12
N LYS A 74 -9.29 4.62 17.38
CA LYS A 74 -8.80 4.30 18.73
C LYS A 74 -8.88 5.51 19.66
N ARG A 75 -8.65 6.73 19.17
CA ARG A 75 -8.87 7.97 19.95
C ARG A 75 -10.32 8.09 20.37
N MET A 76 -11.29 7.86 19.46
CA MET A 76 -12.71 7.86 19.75
C MET A 76 -13.12 6.70 20.69
N LYS A 77 -12.41 5.57 20.67
CA LYS A 77 -12.59 4.45 21.63
C LYS A 77 -11.95 4.71 22.99
N GLY A 78 -11.43 5.91 23.24
CA GLY A 78 -10.91 6.33 24.53
C GLY A 78 -9.47 5.94 24.83
N PHE A 79 -8.70 5.51 23.83
CA PHE A 79 -7.26 5.29 23.98
C PHE A 79 -6.47 6.61 23.97
N GLU A 80 -5.29 6.59 24.58
CA GLU A 80 -4.28 7.62 24.40
C GLU A 80 -3.53 7.27 23.09
N ALA A 81 -4.02 7.83 21.99
CA ALA A 81 -3.55 7.47 20.66
C ALA A 81 -2.40 8.38 20.22
N LEU A 82 -1.22 7.81 20.06
CA LEU A 82 -0.04 8.46 19.50
C LEU A 82 0.20 7.99 18.06
N TRP A 83 0.16 8.92 17.11
CA TRP A 83 0.70 8.71 15.78
C TRP A 83 1.94 9.58 15.60
N LEU A 84 3.11 8.93 15.57
CA LEU A 84 4.41 9.59 15.57
C LEU A 84 4.87 9.83 14.13
N PRO A 85 5.00 11.12 13.70
CA PRO A 85 5.47 11.48 12.36
C PRO A 85 6.99 11.58 12.30
N GLY A 86 7.51 11.56 11.09
CA GLY A 86 8.90 11.87 10.84
C GLY A 86 9.36 11.55 9.44
N MET A 87 10.66 11.68 9.20
CA MET A 87 11.28 11.51 7.88
C MET A 87 12.61 10.76 8.01
N ASP A 88 12.96 10.04 6.93
CA ASP A 88 14.24 9.35 6.81
C ASP A 88 15.23 10.17 5.97
N HIS A 89 16.50 10.20 6.40
CA HIS A 89 17.58 10.87 5.68
C HIS A 89 17.94 10.20 4.36
N ALA A 90 17.61 8.91 4.20
CA ALA A 90 17.74 8.13 2.96
C ALA A 90 19.10 8.28 2.25
N GLY A 91 20.17 7.88 2.93
CA GLY A 91 21.59 8.15 2.58
C GLY A 91 21.89 8.17 1.09
N ILE A 92 21.85 7.00 0.41
CA ILE A 92 22.17 6.87 -1.03
C ILE A 92 21.19 7.69 -1.89
N ALA A 93 19.90 7.62 -1.58
CA ALA A 93 18.87 8.22 -2.43
C ALA A 93 18.93 9.75 -2.40
N THR A 94 19.02 10.35 -1.20
CA THR A 94 19.09 11.80 -1.02
C THR A 94 20.41 12.36 -1.57
N GLN A 95 21.54 11.68 -1.30
CA GLN A 95 22.82 12.07 -1.88
C GLN A 95 22.77 12.10 -3.41
N ASN A 96 22.19 11.06 -4.05
CA ASN A 96 22.03 11.01 -5.50
C ASN A 96 21.15 12.15 -6.07
N VAL A 97 20.13 12.58 -5.35
CA VAL A 97 19.28 13.71 -5.77
C VAL A 97 20.12 14.99 -5.81
N VAL A 98 20.87 15.27 -4.74
CA VAL A 98 21.71 16.47 -4.65
C VAL A 98 22.86 16.42 -5.65
N GLU A 99 23.49 15.27 -5.86
CA GLU A 99 24.52 15.09 -6.89
C GLU A 99 24.00 15.36 -8.31
N LYS A 100 22.77 14.90 -8.63
CA LYS A 100 22.12 15.21 -9.92
C LYS A 100 21.87 16.71 -10.09
N GLN A 101 21.45 17.40 -9.03
CA GLN A 101 21.30 18.87 -9.05
C GLN A 101 22.63 19.56 -9.29
N LEU A 102 23.71 19.12 -8.64
CA LEU A 102 25.04 19.67 -8.87
C LEU A 102 25.53 19.42 -10.31
N ALA A 103 25.26 18.24 -10.85
CA ALA A 103 25.64 17.89 -12.23
C ALA A 103 24.97 18.81 -13.27
N THR A 104 23.72 19.29 -13.04
CA THR A 104 23.10 20.31 -13.91
C THR A 104 23.84 21.64 -13.93
N GLN A 105 24.64 21.89 -12.88
CA GLN A 105 25.49 23.08 -12.76
C GLN A 105 26.94 22.81 -13.20
N GLY A 106 27.23 21.63 -13.76
CA GLY A 106 28.57 21.19 -14.15
C GLY A 106 29.52 20.93 -12.99
N LYS A 107 28.98 20.63 -11.78
CA LYS A 107 29.74 20.39 -10.55
C LYS A 107 29.51 18.97 -10.04
N SER A 108 30.51 18.46 -9.33
CA SER A 108 30.45 17.21 -8.57
C SER A 108 30.55 17.50 -7.07
N ARG A 109 30.25 16.52 -6.22
CA ARG A 109 30.48 16.63 -4.76
C ARG A 109 31.96 16.86 -4.42
N HIS A 110 32.88 16.32 -5.22
CA HIS A 110 34.32 16.46 -5.01
C HIS A 110 34.80 17.89 -5.23
N ASP A 111 34.15 18.65 -6.11
CA ASP A 111 34.46 20.08 -6.33
C ASP A 111 34.09 20.95 -5.12
N LEU A 112 33.08 20.52 -4.34
CA LEU A 112 32.64 21.23 -3.14
C LEU A 112 33.42 20.83 -1.89
N GLY A 113 33.86 19.60 -1.81
CA GLY A 113 34.34 18.98 -0.56
C GLY A 113 33.19 18.51 0.36
N ARG A 114 33.52 17.64 1.34
CA ARG A 114 32.55 16.94 2.16
C ARG A 114 31.63 17.88 2.96
N GLU A 115 32.18 18.86 3.64
CA GLU A 115 31.42 19.76 4.52
C GLU A 115 30.40 20.58 3.73
N ALA A 116 30.83 21.27 2.67
CA ALA A 116 29.94 22.09 1.85
C ALA A 116 28.90 21.24 1.10
N PHE A 117 29.21 20.00 0.73
CA PHE A 117 28.24 19.09 0.17
C PHE A 117 27.18 18.68 1.18
N ILE A 118 27.56 18.33 2.42
CA ILE A 118 26.62 17.98 3.50
C ILE A 118 25.69 19.17 3.80
N GLU A 119 26.21 20.39 3.82
CA GLU A 119 25.42 21.61 3.99
C GLU A 119 24.36 21.78 2.89
N LYS A 120 24.72 21.48 1.66
CA LYS A 120 23.78 21.42 0.53
C LYS A 120 22.67 20.37 0.72
N VAL A 121 23.01 19.21 1.25
CA VAL A 121 22.01 18.16 1.53
C VAL A 121 21.06 18.60 2.66
N TRP A 122 21.54 19.29 3.70
CA TRP A 122 20.67 19.88 4.72
C TRP A 122 19.72 20.93 4.16
N GLN A 123 20.18 21.78 3.22
CA GLN A 123 19.31 22.73 2.52
C GLN A 123 18.20 21.99 1.75
N TRP A 124 18.56 20.95 0.99
CA TRP A 124 17.60 20.10 0.30
C TRP A 124 16.58 19.45 1.27
N LYS A 125 17.05 18.93 2.42
CA LYS A 125 16.18 18.36 3.47
C LYS A 125 15.16 19.38 3.95
N ALA A 126 15.56 20.62 4.16
CA ALA A 126 14.64 21.65 4.63
C ALA A 126 13.53 21.94 3.59
N GLU A 127 13.88 22.00 2.30
CA GLU A 127 12.94 22.24 1.21
C GLU A 127 11.99 21.05 1.00
N SER A 128 12.54 19.85 0.79
CA SER A 128 11.79 18.63 0.51
C SER A 128 10.96 18.20 1.71
N GLY A 129 11.49 18.29 2.92
CA GLY A 129 10.78 17.94 4.15
C GLY A 129 9.56 18.83 4.38
N GLY A 130 9.67 20.13 4.14
CA GLY A 130 8.54 21.06 4.24
C GLY A 130 7.39 20.67 3.31
N ALA A 131 7.70 20.32 2.06
CA ALA A 131 6.69 19.87 1.10
C ALA A 131 5.98 18.56 1.53
N ILE A 132 6.73 17.59 2.07
CA ILE A 132 6.17 16.34 2.61
C ILE A 132 5.20 16.62 3.75
N LEU A 133 5.59 17.45 4.73
CA LEU A 133 4.74 17.79 5.87
C LEU A 133 3.46 18.51 5.44
N ASP A 134 3.54 19.39 4.46
CA ASP A 134 2.36 20.08 3.92
C ASP A 134 1.42 19.12 3.18
N GLN A 135 1.95 18.13 2.46
CA GLN A 135 1.14 17.09 1.84
C GLN A 135 0.42 16.23 2.88
N MET A 136 1.09 15.88 4.01
CA MET A 136 0.48 15.16 5.12
C MET A 136 -0.70 15.95 5.73
N LYS A 137 -0.52 17.25 5.96
CA LYS A 137 -1.59 18.13 6.45
C LYS A 137 -2.77 18.20 5.47
N ARG A 138 -2.47 18.27 4.18
CA ARG A 138 -3.49 18.26 3.11
C ARG A 138 -4.28 16.96 3.08
N LEU A 139 -3.62 15.81 3.28
CA LEU A 139 -4.27 14.51 3.37
C LEU A 139 -5.15 14.39 4.64
N GLY A 140 -4.88 15.19 5.65
CA GLY A 140 -5.63 15.20 6.91
C GLY A 140 -5.03 14.32 8.00
N ASP A 141 -3.74 14.03 7.93
CA ASP A 141 -3.03 13.17 8.88
C ASP A 141 -3.07 13.75 10.29
N SER A 142 -3.63 13.00 11.26
CA SER A 142 -3.77 13.44 12.65
C SER A 142 -2.57 13.05 13.53
N VAL A 143 -1.36 13.29 13.00
CA VAL A 143 -0.09 13.00 13.67
C VAL A 143 0.21 14.01 14.78
N ASP A 144 0.96 13.57 15.78
CA ASP A 144 1.46 14.46 16.85
C ASP A 144 2.67 15.27 16.36
N TRP A 145 2.42 16.46 15.85
CA TRP A 145 3.44 17.35 15.29
C TRP A 145 4.51 17.79 16.28
N ASP A 146 4.23 17.75 17.58
CA ASP A 146 5.22 18.09 18.61
C ASP A 146 6.29 17.00 18.75
N ARG A 147 6.06 15.82 18.19
CA ARG A 147 6.95 14.67 18.17
C ARG A 147 7.50 14.33 16.79
N GLU A 148 7.44 15.29 15.84
CA GLU A 148 8.11 15.12 14.54
C GLU A 148 9.59 14.77 14.74
N ALA A 149 10.06 13.72 14.06
CA ALA A 149 11.40 13.21 14.17
C ALA A 149 12.07 13.07 12.79
N PHE A 150 13.38 13.26 12.77
CA PHE A 150 14.21 13.00 11.60
C PHE A 150 15.34 12.05 11.98
N THR A 151 15.62 11.04 11.18
CA THR A 151 16.60 9.99 11.52
C THR A 151 17.98 10.51 11.86
N MET A 152 18.37 11.74 11.45
CA MET A 152 19.62 12.39 11.82
C MET A 152 19.50 13.46 12.91
N ASP A 153 18.37 13.55 13.62
CA ASP A 153 18.26 14.40 14.80
C ASP A 153 19.26 13.95 15.90
N ALA A 154 19.66 14.88 16.73
CA ALA A 154 20.68 14.64 17.76
C ALA A 154 20.35 13.45 18.68
N ASN A 155 19.08 13.32 19.10
CA ASN A 155 18.63 12.22 19.95
C ASN A 155 18.65 10.86 19.22
N LEU A 156 18.24 10.85 17.95
CA LEU A 156 18.26 9.65 17.12
C LEU A 156 19.70 9.25 16.77
N SER A 157 20.55 10.22 16.46
CA SER A 157 22.00 10.00 16.27
C SER A 157 22.66 9.41 17.52
N LYS A 158 22.28 9.90 18.72
CA LYS A 158 22.73 9.31 19.99
C LYS A 158 22.34 7.84 20.10
N ALA A 159 21.11 7.50 19.72
CA ALA A 159 20.63 6.10 19.69
C ALA A 159 21.46 5.23 18.73
N VAL A 160 21.75 5.74 17.53
CA VAL A 160 22.57 5.03 16.53
C VAL A 160 23.98 4.72 17.06
N LEU A 161 24.66 5.72 17.65
CA LEU A 161 25.99 5.51 18.24
C LEU A 161 25.96 4.54 19.41
N THR A 162 24.93 4.63 20.26
CA THR A 162 24.77 3.74 21.41
C THR A 162 24.62 2.29 20.99
N ILE A 163 23.71 2.00 20.03
CA ILE A 163 23.46 0.61 19.62
C ILE A 163 24.64 0.03 18.84
N PHE A 164 25.32 0.84 18.03
CA PHE A 164 26.54 0.41 17.35
C PHE A 164 27.60 -0.06 18.37
N LYS A 165 27.87 0.74 19.40
CA LYS A 165 28.80 0.40 20.48
C LYS A 165 28.40 -0.86 21.21
N GLN A 166 27.11 -1.00 21.59
CA GLN A 166 26.61 -2.17 22.27
C GLN A 166 26.74 -3.46 21.45
N LEU A 167 26.43 -3.40 20.14
CA LEU A 167 26.60 -4.54 19.24
C LEU A 167 28.10 -4.89 19.06
N TYR A 168 28.96 -3.88 18.95
CA TYR A 168 30.40 -4.08 18.83
C TYR A 168 30.98 -4.74 20.08
N ASP A 169 30.66 -4.22 21.26
CA ASP A 169 31.13 -4.75 22.55
C ASP A 169 30.69 -6.20 22.79
N LYS A 170 29.55 -6.60 22.19
CA LYS A 170 29.07 -8.00 22.21
C LYS A 170 29.64 -8.87 21.09
N GLY A 171 30.54 -8.33 20.26
CA GLY A 171 31.13 -9.06 19.14
C GLY A 171 30.17 -9.35 17.98
N LEU A 172 29.06 -8.60 17.89
CA LEU A 172 28.07 -8.71 16.83
C LEU A 172 28.33 -7.74 15.67
N ILE A 173 29.19 -6.75 15.84
CA ILE A 173 29.74 -5.94 14.74
C ILE A 173 31.20 -6.28 14.56
N TYR A 174 31.60 -6.53 13.32
CA TYR A 174 32.99 -6.84 12.95
C TYR A 174 33.34 -6.25 11.58
N ARG A 175 34.65 -6.15 11.30
CA ARG A 175 35.17 -5.71 10.01
C ARG A 175 35.87 -6.86 9.30
N ALA A 176 35.49 -7.11 8.06
CA ALA A 176 36.10 -8.19 7.26
C ALA A 176 36.18 -7.81 5.78
N GLU A 177 37.09 -8.46 5.09
CA GLU A 177 37.17 -8.43 3.65
C GLU A 177 36.27 -9.55 3.09
N ARG A 178 35.25 -9.17 2.32
CA ARG A 178 34.27 -10.07 1.69
C ARG A 178 33.90 -9.58 0.31
N ILE A 179 33.35 -10.45 -0.51
CA ILE A 179 32.64 -10.04 -1.73
C ILE A 179 31.38 -9.28 -1.31
N ILE A 180 31.21 -8.11 -1.88
CA ILE A 180 30.05 -7.25 -1.67
C ILE A 180 29.47 -6.83 -3.01
N ASN A 181 28.19 -6.49 -3.04
CA ASN A 181 27.57 -5.82 -4.16
C ASN A 181 28.05 -4.35 -4.20
N TRP A 182 28.70 -3.95 -5.27
CA TRP A 182 29.24 -2.60 -5.43
C TRP A 182 28.56 -1.87 -6.58
N CYS A 183 28.13 -0.64 -6.36
CA CYS A 183 27.63 0.21 -7.44
C CYS A 183 28.73 1.11 -7.99
N PRO A 184 29.22 0.89 -9.25
CA PRO A 184 30.33 1.67 -9.83
C PRO A 184 29.99 3.15 -10.08
N ARG A 185 28.68 3.49 -10.17
CA ARG A 185 28.21 4.87 -10.32
C ARG A 185 28.06 5.58 -8.97
N CYS A 186 27.41 4.94 -7.99
CA CYS A 186 27.21 5.51 -6.66
C CYS A 186 28.49 5.45 -5.82
N LEU A 187 29.47 4.65 -6.22
CA LEU A 187 30.76 4.38 -5.56
C LEU A 187 30.54 3.94 -4.10
N THR A 188 29.68 2.98 -3.90
CA THR A 188 29.36 2.46 -2.56
C THR A 188 28.90 1.02 -2.59
N ALA A 189 29.10 0.33 -1.47
CA ALA A 189 28.54 -0.98 -1.20
C ALA A 189 27.01 -0.90 -1.12
N LEU A 190 26.36 -1.98 -1.57
CA LEU A 190 24.92 -2.22 -1.47
C LEU A 190 24.69 -3.48 -0.64
N SER A 191 23.59 -3.51 0.11
CA SER A 191 23.08 -4.77 0.68
C SER A 191 22.37 -5.59 -0.41
N ASP A 192 22.21 -6.90 -0.20
CA ASP A 192 21.59 -7.80 -1.20
C ASP A 192 20.19 -7.36 -1.62
N ILE A 193 19.41 -6.83 -0.68
CA ILE A 193 18.06 -6.35 -0.94
C ILE A 193 18.01 -5.00 -1.69
N GLU A 194 19.13 -4.27 -1.82
CA GLU A 194 19.24 -3.06 -2.64
C GLU A 194 19.66 -3.36 -4.09
N VAL A 195 19.75 -4.66 -4.46
CA VAL A 195 20.04 -5.13 -5.81
C VAL A 195 18.77 -5.69 -6.45
N GLU A 196 18.33 -5.05 -7.53
CA GLU A 196 17.20 -5.53 -8.34
C GLU A 196 17.73 -6.39 -9.50
N HIS A 197 17.23 -7.63 -9.58
CA HIS A 197 17.58 -8.51 -10.69
C HIS A 197 16.64 -8.26 -11.87
N LYS A 198 17.23 -8.02 -13.04
CA LYS A 198 16.53 -7.80 -14.32
C LYS A 198 17.05 -8.75 -15.37
N ASP A 199 16.17 -9.15 -16.28
CA ASP A 199 16.56 -9.97 -17.44
C ASP A 199 17.26 -9.08 -18.47
N ASP A 200 18.58 -9.22 -18.56
CA ASP A 200 19.39 -8.53 -19.54
C ASP A 200 19.79 -9.46 -20.70
N SER A 201 19.87 -8.87 -21.89
CA SER A 201 20.33 -9.59 -23.08
C SER A 201 21.87 -9.51 -23.19
N GLY A 202 22.51 -10.60 -22.95
CA GLY A 202 23.96 -10.74 -23.02
C GLY A 202 24.42 -11.81 -24.02
N GLU A 203 25.63 -12.32 -23.77
CA GLU A 203 26.28 -13.39 -24.52
C GLU A 203 26.73 -14.48 -23.55
N PHE A 204 26.66 -15.72 -23.97
CA PHE A 204 27.22 -16.85 -23.25
C PHE A 204 28.32 -17.50 -24.12
N VAL A 205 29.57 -17.35 -23.70
CA VAL A 205 30.75 -17.71 -24.50
C VAL A 205 31.47 -18.89 -23.89
N SER A 206 31.69 -19.93 -24.68
CA SER A 206 32.52 -21.12 -24.31
C SER A 206 33.94 -20.89 -24.74
N ILE A 207 34.90 -20.93 -23.81
CA ILE A 207 36.29 -20.58 -23.98
C ILE A 207 37.19 -21.78 -23.64
N LYS A 208 38.10 -22.14 -24.52
CA LYS A 208 39.10 -23.20 -24.30
C LYS A 208 40.31 -22.64 -23.55
N TYR A 209 40.55 -23.13 -22.33
CA TYR A 209 41.76 -22.92 -21.54
C TYR A 209 42.77 -24.03 -21.80
N GLY A 210 44.05 -23.74 -21.59
CA GLY A 210 45.13 -24.71 -21.69
C GLY A 210 45.78 -24.83 -23.06
N ASP A 211 46.55 -25.91 -23.20
CA ASP A 211 47.31 -26.27 -24.40
C ASP A 211 46.88 -27.66 -24.92
N ASP A 212 47.71 -28.27 -25.77
CA ASP A 212 47.44 -29.60 -26.32
C ASP A 212 47.54 -30.72 -25.28
N ASN A 213 48.23 -30.51 -24.14
CA ASN A 213 48.45 -31.52 -23.10
C ASN A 213 47.35 -31.50 -22.02
N VAL A 214 47.00 -30.28 -21.55
CA VAL A 214 45.93 -30.09 -20.55
C VAL A 214 45.04 -28.97 -21.02
N ASN A 215 43.78 -29.28 -21.36
CA ASN A 215 42.80 -28.30 -21.76
C ASN A 215 41.44 -28.59 -21.17
N ILE A 216 40.67 -27.51 -20.96
CA ILE A 216 39.32 -27.58 -20.46
C ILE A 216 38.51 -26.40 -21.04
N THR A 217 37.24 -26.60 -21.34
CA THR A 217 36.37 -25.56 -21.86
C THR A 217 35.45 -25.08 -20.77
N VAL A 218 35.47 -23.76 -20.48
CA VAL A 218 34.57 -23.09 -19.55
C VAL A 218 33.57 -22.23 -20.30
N ALA A 219 32.40 -21.96 -19.72
CA ALA A 219 31.41 -21.08 -20.32
C ALA A 219 31.08 -19.93 -19.36
N THR A 220 30.96 -18.71 -19.90
CA THR A 220 30.72 -17.52 -19.07
C THR A 220 29.92 -16.45 -19.81
N THR A 221 29.14 -15.69 -19.06
CA THR A 221 28.50 -14.41 -19.50
C THR A 221 29.43 -13.21 -19.29
N ARG A 222 30.50 -13.36 -18.49
CA ARG A 222 31.41 -12.29 -18.04
C ARG A 222 32.86 -12.62 -18.48
N ALA A 223 33.11 -12.61 -19.77
CA ALA A 223 34.43 -12.98 -20.34
C ALA A 223 35.57 -12.09 -19.83
N GLU A 224 35.30 -10.81 -19.49
CA GLU A 224 36.30 -9.88 -18.93
C GLU A 224 36.87 -10.37 -17.60
N THR A 225 36.05 -11.08 -16.79
CA THR A 225 36.50 -11.51 -15.44
C THR A 225 37.48 -12.68 -15.51
N MET A 226 37.58 -13.41 -16.66
CA MET A 226 38.53 -14.49 -16.82
C MET A 226 40.00 -14.08 -16.58
N LEU A 227 40.30 -12.78 -16.80
CA LEU A 227 41.66 -12.27 -16.56
C LEU A 227 42.10 -12.38 -15.09
N GLY A 228 41.12 -12.51 -14.16
CA GLY A 228 41.33 -12.72 -12.74
C GLY A 228 41.09 -14.15 -12.26
N ASP A 229 40.93 -15.13 -13.14
CA ASP A 229 40.68 -16.50 -12.71
C ASP A 229 41.84 -17.07 -11.90
N GLY A 230 41.53 -17.61 -10.74
CA GLY A 230 42.46 -18.29 -9.85
C GLY A 230 42.38 -19.82 -9.94
N ALA A 231 41.31 -20.37 -10.50
CA ALA A 231 41.10 -21.80 -10.69
C ALA A 231 40.07 -22.09 -11.78
N VAL A 232 39.95 -23.37 -12.18
CA VAL A 232 38.76 -23.92 -12.85
C VAL A 232 38.16 -24.97 -11.92
N ALA A 233 36.86 -24.92 -11.65
CA ALA A 233 36.17 -25.90 -10.83
C ALA A 233 35.33 -26.86 -11.69
N VAL A 234 35.26 -28.12 -11.25
CA VAL A 234 34.45 -29.19 -11.85
C VAL A 234 33.74 -29.96 -10.75
N ASN A 235 32.62 -30.60 -11.05
CA ASN A 235 31.95 -31.44 -10.08
C ASN A 235 32.81 -32.73 -9.81
N PRO A 236 33.02 -33.17 -8.54
CA PRO A 236 33.83 -34.35 -8.24
C PRO A 236 33.27 -35.67 -8.83
N ASN A 237 31.99 -35.69 -9.16
CA ASN A 237 31.28 -36.82 -9.74
C ASN A 237 31.19 -36.77 -11.26
N ASP A 238 31.74 -35.72 -11.91
CA ASP A 238 31.74 -35.62 -13.37
C ASP A 238 32.89 -36.38 -14.01
N GLU A 239 32.57 -37.52 -14.57
CA GLU A 239 33.56 -38.42 -15.21
C GLU A 239 34.30 -37.77 -16.39
N ARG A 240 33.72 -36.72 -17.01
CA ARG A 240 34.37 -36.01 -18.12
C ARG A 240 35.67 -35.33 -17.70
N TYR A 241 35.69 -34.81 -16.45
CA TYR A 241 36.80 -33.99 -15.97
C TYR A 241 37.56 -34.57 -14.78
N LYS A 242 37.12 -35.68 -14.20
CA LYS A 242 37.73 -36.32 -13.04
C LYS A 242 39.24 -36.55 -13.20
N HIS A 243 39.70 -36.87 -14.41
CA HIS A 243 41.10 -37.11 -14.76
C HIS A 243 41.94 -35.84 -14.82
N LEU A 244 41.30 -34.62 -14.81
CA LEU A 244 41.95 -33.31 -14.84
C LEU A 244 42.11 -32.71 -13.44
N VAL A 245 41.35 -33.15 -12.44
CA VAL A 245 41.41 -32.64 -11.07
C VAL A 245 42.81 -32.74 -10.50
N GLY A 246 43.29 -31.65 -9.89
CA GLY A 246 44.66 -31.51 -9.36
C GLY A 246 45.72 -31.14 -10.38
N LYS A 247 45.42 -31.13 -11.69
CA LYS A 247 46.31 -30.59 -12.73
C LYS A 247 46.21 -29.08 -12.79
N LYS A 248 47.16 -28.45 -13.46
CA LYS A 248 47.13 -27.02 -13.77
C LYS A 248 46.86 -26.82 -15.26
N VAL A 249 46.12 -25.78 -15.57
CA VAL A 249 45.75 -25.38 -16.94
C VAL A 249 46.22 -23.93 -17.19
N LEU A 250 46.69 -23.67 -18.41
CA LEU A 250 47.17 -22.34 -18.81
C LEU A 250 45.94 -21.43 -19.05
N LEU A 251 45.87 -20.29 -18.34
CA LEU A 251 44.89 -19.26 -18.53
C LEU A 251 45.22 -18.41 -19.76
N PRO A 252 44.39 -18.36 -20.80
CA PRO A 252 44.65 -17.54 -21.99
C PRO A 252 44.74 -16.05 -21.67
N LEU A 253 45.54 -15.30 -22.49
CA LEU A 253 45.69 -13.84 -22.41
C LEU A 253 46.53 -13.34 -21.22
N VAL A 254 46.73 -14.13 -20.18
CA VAL A 254 47.46 -13.76 -18.95
C VAL A 254 48.69 -14.62 -18.74
N ASP A 255 48.80 -15.74 -19.46
CA ASP A 255 49.85 -16.73 -19.38
C ASP A 255 50.16 -17.25 -17.96
N ARG A 256 49.09 -17.43 -17.15
CA ARG A 256 49.17 -17.91 -15.78
C ARG A 256 48.65 -19.36 -15.68
N MET A 257 49.38 -20.20 -14.95
CA MET A 257 48.96 -21.59 -14.67
C MET A 257 48.03 -21.61 -13.43
N ILE A 258 46.77 -22.00 -13.63
CA ILE A 258 45.75 -22.11 -12.59
C ILE A 258 45.38 -23.57 -12.33
N PRO A 259 45.01 -23.97 -11.08
CA PRO A 259 44.66 -25.35 -10.77
C PRO A 259 43.22 -25.68 -11.25
N ILE A 260 42.99 -26.96 -11.54
CA ILE A 260 41.65 -27.51 -11.71
C ILE A 260 41.26 -28.18 -10.39
N ILE A 261 40.22 -27.68 -9.75
CA ILE A 261 39.70 -28.11 -8.44
C ILE A 261 38.39 -28.88 -8.59
N ALA A 262 38.05 -29.69 -7.60
CA ALA A 262 36.74 -30.35 -7.53
C ALA A 262 35.90 -29.75 -6.44
N ASP A 263 34.65 -29.28 -6.79
CA ASP A 263 33.72 -28.69 -5.84
C ASP A 263 32.28 -29.11 -6.17
N GLU A 264 31.51 -29.49 -5.17
CA GLU A 264 30.11 -29.97 -5.28
C GLU A 264 29.13 -28.89 -5.72
N LEU A 265 29.48 -27.60 -5.59
CA LEU A 265 28.65 -26.48 -6.07
C LEU A 265 28.58 -26.39 -7.58
N VAL A 266 29.49 -27.07 -8.30
CA VAL A 266 29.47 -27.07 -9.77
C VAL A 266 28.33 -27.96 -10.27
N ASP A 267 27.40 -27.40 -11.02
CA ASP A 267 26.38 -28.15 -11.75
C ASP A 267 26.98 -28.76 -13.03
N PRO A 268 27.10 -30.11 -13.14
CA PRO A 268 27.68 -30.77 -14.30
C PRO A 268 26.84 -30.60 -15.57
N ASP A 269 25.57 -30.29 -15.46
CA ASP A 269 24.66 -30.15 -16.60
C ASP A 269 24.54 -28.70 -17.10
N PHE A 270 25.08 -27.73 -16.36
CA PHE A 270 25.07 -26.35 -16.77
C PHE A 270 26.29 -25.96 -17.60
N GLY A 271 26.05 -25.35 -18.78
CA GLY A 271 27.10 -24.87 -19.69
C GLY A 271 28.01 -26.03 -20.21
N THR A 272 29.28 -26.03 -19.80
CA THR A 272 30.23 -27.08 -20.13
C THR A 272 30.41 -28.08 -18.98
N GLY A 273 29.83 -27.82 -17.79
CA GLY A 273 30.11 -28.58 -16.57
C GLY A 273 31.44 -28.20 -15.91
N ALA A 274 32.17 -27.23 -16.48
CA ALA A 274 33.38 -26.64 -15.90
C ALA A 274 33.19 -25.14 -15.72
N VAL A 275 33.48 -24.64 -14.53
CA VAL A 275 33.26 -23.24 -14.13
C VAL A 275 34.62 -22.58 -13.92
N LYS A 276 34.81 -21.40 -14.51
CA LYS A 276 35.95 -20.54 -14.18
C LYS A 276 35.75 -19.95 -12.78
N VAL A 277 36.77 -19.87 -11.96
CA VAL A 277 36.70 -19.37 -10.60
C VAL A 277 37.43 -18.04 -10.51
N THR A 278 36.65 -16.94 -10.47
CA THR A 278 37.16 -15.58 -10.25
C THR A 278 36.75 -15.10 -8.84
N ALA A 279 37.44 -15.62 -7.84
CA ALA A 279 37.05 -15.49 -6.43
C ALA A 279 37.01 -14.05 -5.90
N ALA A 280 37.56 -13.06 -6.58
CA ALA A 280 37.48 -11.65 -6.23
C ALA A 280 36.26 -10.89 -6.86
N HIS A 281 35.49 -11.54 -7.78
CA HIS A 281 34.45 -10.88 -8.59
C HIS A 281 33.16 -11.69 -8.75
N ASP A 282 32.99 -12.77 -7.99
CA ASP A 282 31.76 -13.55 -7.95
C ASP A 282 31.56 -14.16 -6.54
N PRO A 283 30.35 -14.07 -5.93
CA PRO A 283 30.10 -14.60 -4.59
C PRO A 283 30.29 -16.13 -4.49
N ASN A 284 29.82 -16.91 -5.45
CA ASN A 284 29.93 -18.37 -5.44
C ASN A 284 31.41 -18.78 -5.65
N ASP A 285 32.10 -18.09 -6.55
CA ASP A 285 33.52 -18.30 -6.80
C ASP A 285 34.37 -17.95 -5.56
N PHE A 286 33.97 -16.93 -4.80
CA PHE A 286 34.60 -16.56 -3.52
C PHE A 286 34.51 -17.69 -2.50
N GLU A 287 33.29 -18.26 -2.31
CA GLU A 287 33.12 -19.38 -1.40
C GLU A 287 33.95 -20.62 -1.80
N MET A 288 33.93 -20.96 -3.10
CA MET A 288 34.78 -22.02 -3.63
C MET A 288 36.25 -21.69 -3.41
N GLY A 289 36.63 -20.46 -3.71
CA GLY A 289 38.00 -19.98 -3.57
C GLY A 289 38.53 -20.08 -2.14
N MET A 290 37.72 -19.71 -1.16
CA MET A 290 38.06 -19.79 0.26
C MET A 290 38.22 -21.25 0.72
N ARG A 291 37.35 -22.17 0.29
CA ARG A 291 37.46 -23.62 0.61
C ARG A 291 38.71 -24.26 0.06
N HIS A 292 39.12 -23.84 -1.13
CA HIS A 292 40.25 -24.45 -1.86
C HIS A 292 41.55 -23.64 -1.81
N GLY A 293 41.56 -22.49 -1.10
CA GLY A 293 42.75 -21.62 -1.02
C GLY A 293 43.14 -21.00 -2.36
N VAL A 294 42.18 -20.67 -3.20
CA VAL A 294 42.36 -20.04 -4.50
C VAL A 294 42.80 -18.59 -4.34
N GLU A 295 43.76 -18.16 -5.17
CA GLU A 295 44.24 -16.77 -5.17
C GLU A 295 43.13 -15.78 -5.54
N LEU A 296 43.01 -14.68 -4.74
CA LEU A 296 42.05 -13.58 -4.94
C LEU A 296 42.66 -12.52 -5.84
N VAL A 297 42.37 -12.52 -7.13
CA VAL A 297 42.94 -11.59 -8.12
C VAL A 297 41.92 -10.49 -8.42
N ILE A 298 42.20 -9.27 -7.96
CA ILE A 298 41.35 -8.09 -8.24
C ILE A 298 41.72 -7.50 -9.59
N ILE A 299 40.77 -7.38 -10.50
CA ILE A 299 40.96 -6.93 -11.89
C ILE A 299 40.11 -5.72 -12.28
N MET A 300 39.39 -5.13 -11.36
CA MET A 300 38.58 -3.92 -11.58
C MET A 300 38.72 -2.96 -10.40
N ASN A 301 38.76 -1.68 -10.72
CA ASN A 301 38.69 -0.64 -9.70
C ASN A 301 37.24 -0.34 -9.29
N GLU A 302 37.02 0.66 -8.40
CA GLU A 302 35.72 1.06 -7.89
C GLU A 302 34.77 1.65 -8.94
N HIS A 303 35.30 2.11 -10.08
CA HIS A 303 34.51 2.64 -11.20
C HIS A 303 34.10 1.53 -12.21
N GLY A 304 34.45 0.27 -11.97
CA GLY A 304 34.20 -0.83 -12.90
C GLY A 304 35.12 -0.78 -14.14
N VAL A 305 36.26 -0.13 -14.03
CA VAL A 305 37.31 -0.06 -15.05
C VAL A 305 38.33 -1.14 -14.78
N MET A 306 38.73 -1.86 -15.82
CA MET A 306 39.77 -2.91 -15.74
C MET A 306 41.08 -2.33 -15.22
N ALA A 307 41.69 -3.00 -14.24
CA ALA A 307 42.93 -2.57 -13.60
C ALA A 307 43.64 -3.76 -12.93
N GLY A 308 44.93 -3.78 -13.01
CA GLY A 308 45.77 -4.81 -12.36
C GLY A 308 45.83 -6.15 -13.08
N THR A 309 45.35 -6.24 -14.29
CA THR A 309 45.43 -7.47 -15.11
C THR A 309 46.80 -7.65 -15.73
N GLY A 310 47.58 -6.59 -15.88
CA GLY A 310 48.84 -6.60 -16.63
C GLY A 310 48.67 -6.80 -18.13
N THR A 311 47.49 -6.60 -18.65
CA THR A 311 47.15 -6.78 -20.07
C THR A 311 46.80 -5.47 -20.76
N LYS A 312 46.63 -5.51 -22.08
CA LYS A 312 46.21 -4.36 -22.88
C LYS A 312 44.77 -3.90 -22.58
N PHE A 313 44.02 -4.62 -21.75
CA PHE A 313 42.64 -4.31 -21.38
C PHE A 313 42.55 -3.40 -20.16
N ASP A 314 43.68 -3.18 -19.45
CA ASP A 314 43.72 -2.24 -18.33
C ASP A 314 43.35 -0.82 -18.80
N GLY A 315 42.50 -0.13 -18.05
CA GLY A 315 41.98 1.20 -18.38
C GLY A 315 40.68 1.17 -19.20
N MET A 316 40.18 0.01 -19.66
CA MET A 316 38.91 -0.11 -20.36
C MET A 316 37.74 -0.22 -19.39
N ASP A 317 36.59 0.31 -19.78
CA ASP A 317 35.32 -0.03 -19.12
C ASP A 317 35.06 -1.54 -19.20
N ARG A 318 34.49 -2.15 -18.16
CA ARG A 318 34.27 -3.60 -18.08
C ARG A 318 33.47 -4.18 -19.24
N PHE A 319 32.48 -3.44 -19.78
CA PHE A 319 31.67 -3.92 -20.90
C PHE A 319 32.42 -3.84 -22.24
N ASP A 320 33.25 -2.82 -22.39
CA ASP A 320 34.11 -2.72 -23.57
C ASP A 320 35.25 -3.76 -23.52
N ALA A 321 35.82 -3.98 -22.33
CA ALA A 321 36.78 -5.04 -22.09
C ALA A 321 36.22 -6.43 -22.39
N ARG A 322 34.95 -6.70 -21.97
CA ARG A 322 34.24 -7.95 -22.29
C ARG A 322 34.23 -8.26 -23.78
N LYS A 323 33.85 -7.28 -24.60
CA LYS A 323 33.86 -7.41 -26.07
C LYS A 323 35.27 -7.62 -26.61
N ALA A 324 36.22 -6.81 -26.16
CA ALA A 324 37.60 -6.86 -26.61
C ALA A 324 38.29 -8.19 -26.25
N VAL A 325 38.04 -8.73 -25.06
CA VAL A 325 38.55 -10.04 -24.61
C VAL A 325 38.02 -11.16 -25.51
N VAL A 326 36.69 -11.19 -25.77
CA VAL A 326 36.09 -12.21 -26.65
C VAL A 326 36.65 -12.12 -28.07
N GLU A 327 36.83 -10.90 -28.62
CA GLU A 327 37.43 -10.73 -29.95
C GLU A 327 38.87 -11.25 -30.01
N GLU A 328 39.67 -11.00 -28.98
CA GLU A 328 41.06 -11.51 -28.95
C GLU A 328 41.10 -13.03 -28.83
N LEU A 329 40.25 -13.61 -27.95
CA LEU A 329 40.12 -15.07 -27.84
C LEU A 329 39.69 -15.73 -29.15
N ARG A 330 38.81 -15.04 -29.90
CA ARG A 330 38.39 -15.53 -31.24
C ARG A 330 39.54 -15.53 -32.24
N LYS A 331 40.38 -14.47 -32.23
CA LYS A 331 41.59 -14.43 -33.07
C LYS A 331 42.57 -15.55 -32.72
N LEU A 332 42.66 -15.92 -31.45
CA LEU A 332 43.50 -17.00 -30.95
C LEU A 332 42.89 -18.40 -31.12
N GLY A 333 41.72 -18.51 -31.73
CA GLY A 333 41.01 -19.77 -31.89
C GLY A 333 40.55 -20.42 -30.56
N ARG A 334 40.38 -19.64 -29.53
CA ARG A 334 39.98 -20.09 -28.18
C ARG A 334 38.47 -20.10 -27.91
N VAL A 335 37.68 -19.43 -28.74
CA VAL A 335 36.23 -19.43 -28.64
C VAL A 335 35.70 -20.69 -29.32
N VAL A 336 35.02 -21.56 -28.53
CA VAL A 336 34.48 -22.85 -28.97
C VAL A 336 33.03 -22.73 -29.43
N ALA A 337 32.25 -21.96 -28.69
CA ALA A 337 30.83 -21.73 -28.98
C ALA A 337 30.37 -20.37 -28.42
N GLU A 338 29.39 -19.79 -29.06
CA GLU A 338 28.75 -18.53 -28.63
C GLU A 338 27.23 -18.65 -28.75
N LYS A 339 26.52 -18.26 -27.69
CA LYS A 339 25.06 -18.15 -27.71
C LYS A 339 24.69 -16.69 -27.60
N ARG A 340 24.01 -16.14 -28.62
CA ARG A 340 23.58 -14.75 -28.72
C ARG A 340 22.19 -14.67 -29.36
N PRO A 341 21.17 -13.95 -28.79
CA PRO A 341 21.21 -13.38 -27.43
C PRO A 341 21.14 -14.48 -26.37
N TYR A 342 21.71 -14.21 -25.21
CA TYR A 342 21.54 -15.01 -24.01
C TYR A 342 20.93 -14.14 -22.91
N VAL A 343 19.65 -14.38 -22.61
CA VAL A 343 18.92 -13.63 -21.58
C VAL A 343 19.17 -14.28 -20.22
N HIS A 344 19.60 -13.49 -19.25
CA HIS A 344 19.84 -13.94 -17.89
C HIS A 344 19.66 -12.81 -16.89
N ALA A 345 19.37 -13.17 -15.63
CA ALA A 345 19.20 -12.21 -14.56
C ALA A 345 20.52 -11.51 -14.21
N VAL A 346 20.52 -10.18 -14.23
CA VAL A 346 21.65 -9.31 -13.86
C VAL A 346 21.24 -8.37 -12.74
N GLY A 347 22.10 -8.23 -11.71
CA GLY A 347 21.87 -7.33 -10.60
C GLY A 347 22.05 -5.87 -10.99
N HIS A 348 21.07 -5.02 -10.65
CA HIS A 348 21.08 -3.57 -10.85
C HIS A 348 20.92 -2.84 -9.53
N CYS A 349 21.59 -1.71 -9.39
CA CYS A 349 21.43 -0.84 -8.24
C CYS A 349 20.02 -0.25 -8.20
N GLN A 350 19.24 -0.54 -7.16
CA GLN A 350 17.87 -0.03 -6.98
C GLN A 350 17.74 1.50 -7.09
N ARG A 351 18.82 2.25 -6.81
CA ARG A 351 18.80 3.72 -6.78
C ARG A 351 19.18 4.40 -8.09
N CYS A 352 20.06 3.80 -8.88
CA CYS A 352 20.57 4.43 -10.10
C CYS A 352 20.48 3.57 -11.34
N ASP A 353 19.99 2.34 -11.21
CA ASP A 353 19.80 1.37 -12.30
C ASP A 353 21.10 0.90 -13.00
N THR A 354 22.26 1.22 -12.43
CA THR A 354 23.54 0.75 -12.95
C THR A 354 23.76 -0.71 -12.58
N THR A 355 24.28 -1.52 -13.51
CA THR A 355 24.69 -2.91 -13.26
C THR A 355 25.67 -2.97 -12.10
N VAL A 356 25.34 -3.79 -11.09
CA VAL A 356 26.16 -3.99 -9.90
C VAL A 356 27.38 -4.84 -10.22
N GLU A 357 28.49 -4.56 -9.55
CA GLU A 357 29.73 -5.32 -9.70
C GLU A 357 30.05 -6.03 -8.36
N PRO A 358 30.02 -7.38 -8.31
CA PRO A 358 30.55 -8.09 -7.16
C PRO A 358 32.04 -7.81 -7.01
N ARG A 359 32.45 -7.37 -5.83
CA ARG A 359 33.80 -6.88 -5.58
C ARG A 359 34.29 -7.24 -4.19
N LEU A 360 35.54 -7.69 -4.08
CA LEU A 360 36.22 -7.87 -2.80
C LEU A 360 36.46 -6.51 -2.13
N SER A 361 35.98 -6.33 -0.91
CA SER A 361 36.14 -5.08 -0.16
C SER A 361 36.10 -5.30 1.34
N LYS A 362 36.85 -4.48 2.07
CA LYS A 362 36.88 -4.50 3.54
C LYS A 362 35.79 -3.60 4.08
N GLN A 363 34.74 -4.23 4.65
CA GLN A 363 33.51 -3.54 5.10
C GLN A 363 33.18 -3.89 6.55
N TRP A 364 32.25 -3.13 7.14
CA TRP A 364 31.66 -3.42 8.44
C TRP A 364 30.39 -4.23 8.30
N PHE A 365 30.24 -5.25 9.15
CA PHE A 365 29.12 -6.20 9.11
C PHE A 365 28.48 -6.36 10.48
N VAL A 366 27.16 -6.59 10.49
CA VAL A 366 26.42 -7.12 11.65
C VAL A 366 26.25 -8.61 11.49
N LYS A 367 26.64 -9.36 12.53
CA LYS A 367 26.42 -10.81 12.66
C LYS A 367 24.95 -11.03 13.00
N VAL A 368 24.13 -11.32 11.98
CA VAL A 368 22.67 -11.29 12.14
C VAL A 368 22.06 -12.57 12.67
N ALA A 369 22.68 -13.74 12.49
CA ALA A 369 22.06 -15.03 12.81
C ALA A 369 21.43 -15.14 14.22
N PRO A 370 22.08 -14.74 15.34
CA PRO A 370 21.46 -14.80 16.65
C PRO A 370 20.31 -13.80 16.82
N LEU A 371 20.37 -12.65 16.16
CA LEU A 371 19.37 -11.59 16.20
C LEU A 371 18.15 -11.94 15.34
N ALA A 372 18.37 -12.48 14.15
CA ALA A 372 17.33 -12.94 13.23
C ALA A 372 16.53 -14.10 13.82
N LYS A 373 17.22 -15.05 14.51
CA LYS A 373 16.54 -16.12 15.25
C LYS A 373 15.54 -15.56 16.26
N ALA A 374 15.95 -14.59 17.08
CA ALA A 374 15.07 -13.96 18.06
C ALA A 374 13.85 -13.28 17.41
N ALA A 375 14.07 -12.62 16.23
CA ALA A 375 13.01 -11.99 15.46
C ALA A 375 12.02 -13.01 14.87
N GLY A 376 12.50 -14.13 14.36
CA GLY A 376 11.68 -15.25 13.89
C GLY A 376 10.87 -15.89 15.01
N ASP A 377 11.50 -16.15 16.15
CA ASP A 377 10.85 -16.77 17.32
C ASP A 377 9.72 -15.89 17.88
N ALA A 378 9.88 -14.54 17.87
CA ALA A 378 8.85 -13.62 18.37
C ALA A 378 7.56 -13.67 17.54
N VAL A 379 7.65 -14.00 16.25
CA VAL A 379 6.46 -14.23 15.41
C VAL A 379 5.91 -15.65 15.58
N ARG A 380 6.78 -16.66 15.66
CA ARG A 380 6.37 -18.08 15.83
C ARG A 380 5.66 -18.34 17.16
N ASP A 381 6.07 -17.67 18.22
CA ASP A 381 5.46 -17.82 19.55
C ASP A 381 4.25 -16.89 19.78
N GLY A 382 3.88 -16.09 18.77
CA GLY A 382 2.70 -15.23 18.79
C GLY A 382 2.84 -13.92 19.56
N ARG A 383 4.05 -13.55 20.02
CA ARG A 383 4.30 -12.23 20.62
C ARG A 383 4.09 -11.11 19.61
N VAL A 384 4.36 -11.36 18.33
CA VAL A 384 4.10 -10.45 17.22
C VAL A 384 3.25 -11.18 16.19
N LYS A 385 2.18 -10.53 15.72
CA LYS A 385 1.32 -11.06 14.66
C LYS A 385 1.60 -10.36 13.34
N ILE A 386 1.53 -11.10 12.24
CA ILE A 386 1.59 -10.55 10.88
C ILE A 386 0.21 -10.70 10.25
N GLU A 387 -0.36 -9.58 9.82
CA GLU A 387 -1.64 -9.53 9.11
C GLU A 387 -1.43 -9.00 7.68
N PRO A 388 -1.85 -9.72 6.64
CA PRO A 388 -2.53 -11.01 6.70
C PRO A 388 -1.53 -12.17 6.98
N GLU A 389 -1.97 -13.19 7.70
CA GLU A 389 -1.16 -14.34 8.14
C GLU A 389 -0.42 -15.03 6.99
N GLN A 390 -0.97 -15.00 5.78
CA GLN A 390 -0.37 -15.56 4.56
C GLN A 390 1.00 -14.94 4.20
N MET A 391 1.35 -13.81 4.78
CA MET A 391 2.67 -13.18 4.59
C MET A 391 3.74 -13.73 5.53
N SER A 392 3.36 -14.44 6.61
CA SER A 392 4.30 -15.00 7.59
C SER A 392 5.32 -15.97 7.01
N PRO A 393 4.98 -16.90 6.06
CA PRO A 393 5.97 -17.78 5.44
C PRO A 393 7.11 -17.02 4.76
N ARG A 394 6.81 -15.91 4.07
CA ARG A 394 7.84 -15.08 3.41
C ARG A 394 8.76 -14.42 4.44
N TYR A 395 8.20 -13.98 5.58
CA TYR A 395 9.00 -13.43 6.66
C TYR A 395 9.96 -14.47 7.23
N PHE A 396 9.49 -15.71 7.48
CA PHE A 396 10.32 -16.80 7.99
C PHE A 396 11.42 -17.21 7.02
N GLU A 397 11.08 -17.37 5.73
CA GLU A 397 12.06 -17.69 4.69
C GLU A 397 13.23 -16.70 4.71
N TRP A 398 12.92 -15.40 4.89
CA TRP A 398 13.94 -14.38 4.89
C TRP A 398 14.76 -14.35 6.19
N VAL A 399 14.11 -14.36 7.37
CA VAL A 399 14.85 -14.27 8.66
C VAL A 399 15.68 -15.52 8.94
N ASP A 400 15.25 -16.69 8.48
CA ASP A 400 15.97 -17.95 8.68
C ASP A 400 17.21 -18.08 7.75
N ASN A 401 17.21 -17.39 6.63
CA ASN A 401 18.30 -17.43 5.63
C ASN A 401 19.08 -16.10 5.51
N MET A 402 18.90 -15.18 6.46
CA MET A 402 19.54 -13.88 6.42
C MET A 402 21.05 -13.99 6.57
N HIS A 403 21.79 -13.47 5.59
CA HIS A 403 23.25 -13.31 5.63
C HIS A 403 23.68 -12.13 6.50
N ASP A 404 24.96 -12.12 6.92
CA ASP A 404 25.51 -11.00 7.68
C ASP A 404 25.36 -9.69 6.92
N TRP A 405 24.84 -8.69 7.60
CA TRP A 405 24.44 -7.42 7.00
C TRP A 405 25.62 -6.47 6.88
N CYS A 406 26.01 -6.12 5.65
CA CYS A 406 26.96 -5.06 5.37
C CYS A 406 26.36 -3.69 5.70
N ILE A 407 26.93 -3.00 6.70
CA ILE A 407 26.40 -1.74 7.24
C ILE A 407 27.21 -0.50 6.85
N SER A 408 28.36 -0.63 6.23
CA SER A 408 29.17 0.51 5.79
C SER A 408 28.82 0.99 4.39
N ARG A 409 28.79 2.31 4.19
CA ARG A 409 28.53 2.97 2.90
C ARG A 409 29.55 4.07 2.68
N GLN A 410 30.14 4.12 1.47
CA GLN A 410 31.14 5.09 1.04
C GLN A 410 30.47 6.40 0.58
N LEU A 411 29.58 6.91 1.42
CA LEU A 411 28.82 8.14 1.21
C LEU A 411 29.33 9.25 2.13
N TRP A 412 28.88 10.46 1.89
CA TRP A 412 29.12 11.59 2.79
C TRP A 412 27.91 11.91 3.64
N TRP A 413 26.70 11.64 3.12
CA TRP A 413 25.44 11.90 3.81
C TRP A 413 24.97 10.67 4.60
N GLY A 414 24.92 10.80 5.92
CA GLY A 414 24.49 9.75 6.85
C GLY A 414 25.25 9.79 8.17
N HIS A 415 24.95 8.84 9.06
CA HIS A 415 25.65 8.69 10.35
C HIS A 415 27.05 8.13 10.13
N ARG A 416 28.07 8.89 10.47
CA ARG A 416 29.47 8.40 10.38
C ARG A 416 29.67 7.23 11.33
N ILE A 417 30.39 6.22 10.85
CA ILE A 417 30.77 5.06 11.66
C ILE A 417 31.62 5.53 12.84
N PRO A 418 31.23 5.17 14.10
CA PRO A 418 31.90 5.71 15.31
C PRO A 418 33.18 4.95 15.67
N VAL A 419 33.95 4.60 14.65
CA VAL A 419 35.23 3.89 14.77
C VAL A 419 36.36 4.85 14.46
N PHE A 420 37.42 4.79 15.27
CA PHE A 420 38.59 5.63 15.14
C PHE A 420 39.85 4.77 15.07
N TYR A 421 40.73 5.10 14.15
CA TYR A 421 41.98 4.38 13.87
C TYR A 421 43.18 5.18 14.41
N GLY A 422 44.00 4.53 15.22
CA GLY A 422 45.24 5.05 15.73
C GLY A 422 46.43 4.84 14.81
N PRO A 423 47.61 5.36 15.15
CA PRO A 423 48.81 5.30 14.33
C PRO A 423 49.34 3.89 14.07
N ASN A 424 49.04 2.90 14.92
CA ASN A 424 49.54 1.53 14.85
C ASN A 424 48.40 0.55 14.54
N ASP A 425 47.45 0.93 13.70
CA ASP A 425 46.25 0.15 13.39
C ASP A 425 45.34 -0.18 14.59
N GLU A 426 45.50 0.60 15.69
CA GLU A 426 44.62 0.53 16.85
C GLU A 426 43.21 0.95 16.46
N VAL A 427 42.23 0.22 16.99
CA VAL A 427 40.80 0.48 16.71
C VAL A 427 40.09 0.82 18.00
N VAL A 428 39.44 1.98 18.04
CA VAL A 428 38.60 2.42 19.15
C VAL A 428 37.20 2.72 18.65
N VAL A 429 36.19 2.16 19.32
CA VAL A 429 34.78 2.46 19.05
C VAL A 429 34.27 3.37 20.16
N CYS A 430 33.82 4.57 19.76
CA CYS A 430 33.32 5.57 20.71
C CYS A 430 31.79 5.58 20.74
N GLY A 431 31.22 5.51 21.94
CA GLY A 431 29.82 5.82 22.17
C GLY A 431 29.53 7.33 22.07
N PRO A 432 28.25 7.74 22.23
CA PRO A 432 27.85 9.14 22.00
C PRO A 432 28.48 10.15 22.97
N ASP A 433 28.82 9.72 24.16
CA ASP A 433 29.41 10.58 25.23
C ASP A 433 30.92 10.34 25.41
N GLU A 434 31.56 9.56 24.52
CA GLU A 434 32.97 9.22 24.55
C GLU A 434 33.76 10.06 23.54
N THR A 435 34.95 10.48 23.92
CA THR A 435 35.89 11.25 23.07
C THR A 435 37.01 10.32 22.59
N PRO A 436 37.26 10.26 21.27
CA PRO A 436 38.37 9.45 20.78
C PRO A 436 39.74 9.98 21.28
N PRO A 437 40.74 9.10 21.40
CA PRO A 437 42.07 9.53 21.76
C PRO A 437 42.66 10.54 20.75
N ALA A 438 43.52 11.44 21.24
CA ALA A 438 44.15 12.44 20.37
C ALA A 438 44.99 11.76 19.25
N GLY A 439 44.88 12.25 18.02
CA GLY A 439 45.59 11.73 16.86
C GLY A 439 44.92 10.55 16.15
N TYR A 440 43.77 10.10 16.62
CA TYR A 440 42.97 9.08 15.92
C TYR A 440 42.13 9.71 14.81
N THR A 441 41.96 8.97 13.72
CA THR A 441 41.14 9.38 12.55
C THR A 441 39.88 8.58 12.50
N GLN A 442 38.71 9.25 12.39
CA GLN A 442 37.43 8.59 12.27
C GLN A 442 37.28 7.88 10.91
N ASP A 443 36.65 6.71 10.93
CA ASP A 443 36.26 5.98 9.73
C ASP A 443 35.55 6.93 8.72
N PRO A 444 35.96 6.94 7.44
CA PRO A 444 35.39 7.84 6.44
C PRO A 444 33.96 7.47 6.03
N ASP A 445 33.55 6.22 6.25
CA ASP A 445 32.27 5.70 5.83
C ASP A 445 31.12 6.12 6.76
N VAL A 446 29.91 6.04 6.24
CA VAL A 446 28.68 6.20 7.00
C VAL A 446 27.95 4.87 7.12
N LEU A 447 27.03 4.79 8.07
CA LEU A 447 26.16 3.62 8.24
C LEU A 447 25.09 3.57 7.16
N ASP A 448 24.67 2.36 6.82
CA ASP A 448 23.48 2.09 6.01
C ASP A 448 22.27 2.83 6.61
N THR A 449 21.49 3.48 5.78
CA THR A 449 20.22 4.14 6.15
C THR A 449 19.32 3.25 7.00
N TRP A 450 19.22 1.97 6.63
CA TRP A 450 18.40 1.00 7.34
C TRP A 450 18.87 0.70 8.76
N PHE A 451 20.13 1.01 9.10
CA PHE A 451 20.65 0.87 10.46
C PHE A 451 19.99 1.86 11.43
N SER A 452 19.85 3.12 11.04
CA SER A 452 19.16 4.13 11.85
C SER A 452 17.64 3.94 11.79
N SER A 453 17.08 3.62 10.62
CA SER A 453 15.64 3.40 10.43
C SER A 453 15.13 2.20 11.22
N ALA A 454 15.97 1.19 11.48
CA ALA A 454 15.65 0.05 12.33
C ALA A 454 15.44 0.40 13.81
N LEU A 455 15.87 1.57 14.26
CA LEU A 455 15.72 2.03 15.64
C LEU A 455 14.42 2.84 15.86
N TRP A 456 13.68 3.10 14.79
CA TRP A 456 12.56 4.03 14.75
C TRP A 456 11.52 3.84 15.86
N PRO A 457 11.04 2.62 16.20
CA PRO A 457 10.00 2.41 17.21
C PRO A 457 10.37 2.84 18.63
N PHE A 458 11.66 2.93 18.96
CA PHE A 458 12.13 3.23 20.30
C PHE A 458 13.04 4.47 20.36
N SER A 459 13.81 4.75 19.30
CA SER A 459 14.66 5.96 19.26
C SER A 459 13.84 7.24 19.21
N THR A 460 12.71 7.22 18.48
CA THR A 460 11.74 8.33 18.42
C THR A 460 11.06 8.62 19.76
N LEU A 461 10.97 7.63 20.62
CA LEU A 461 10.44 7.75 21.99
C LEU A 461 11.52 8.10 23.03
N GLY A 462 12.76 8.37 22.57
CA GLY A 462 13.85 8.91 23.37
C GLY A 462 14.88 7.89 23.87
N TRP A 463 14.81 6.61 23.45
CA TRP A 463 15.87 5.64 23.77
C TRP A 463 17.24 6.17 23.24
N PRO A 464 18.35 6.02 23.98
CA PRO A 464 18.59 5.14 25.12
C PRO A 464 18.13 5.68 26.48
N ASN A 465 17.58 6.90 26.52
CA ASN A 465 17.07 7.45 27.78
C ASN A 465 15.75 6.79 28.17
N GLN A 466 15.51 6.63 29.50
CA GLN A 466 14.26 6.06 30.00
C GLN A 466 13.18 7.14 30.13
N THR A 467 12.70 7.64 29.00
CA THR A 467 11.69 8.71 28.94
C THR A 467 10.30 8.22 29.36
N GLN A 468 9.38 9.15 29.68
CA GLN A 468 7.97 8.82 29.91
C GLN A 468 7.31 8.32 28.64
N ASP A 469 7.65 8.89 27.47
CA ASP A 469 7.15 8.47 26.17
C ASP A 469 7.54 7.00 25.88
N LEU A 470 8.79 6.63 26.10
CA LEU A 470 9.25 5.25 25.92
C LEU A 470 8.52 4.26 26.84
N LYS A 471 8.28 4.64 28.10
CA LYS A 471 7.56 3.81 29.07
C LYS A 471 6.09 3.64 28.71
N LYS A 472 5.46 4.68 28.17
CA LYS A 472 4.02 4.70 27.87
C LYS A 472 3.71 4.09 26.51
N PHE A 473 4.46 4.46 25.47
CA PHE A 473 4.09 4.23 24.07
C PHE A 473 4.88 3.12 23.37
N TYR A 474 5.87 2.50 24.02
CA TYR A 474 6.53 1.29 23.52
C TYR A 474 5.95 0.03 24.17
N PRO A 475 5.61 -1.01 23.39
CA PRO A 475 5.79 -1.17 21.96
C PRO A 475 4.78 -0.39 21.10
N THR A 476 5.08 -0.24 19.82
CA THR A 476 4.10 0.19 18.82
C THR A 476 2.96 -0.82 18.78
N SER A 477 1.71 -0.35 18.93
CA SER A 477 0.54 -1.26 18.97
C SER A 477 0.28 -1.93 17.63
N VAL A 478 0.35 -1.15 16.55
CA VAL A 478 0.20 -1.62 15.17
C VAL A 478 1.23 -0.93 14.29
N LEU A 479 2.04 -1.71 13.59
CA LEU A 479 2.87 -1.20 12.51
C LEU A 479 2.14 -1.43 11.19
N VAL A 480 1.87 -0.37 10.44
CA VAL A 480 1.27 -0.45 9.09
C VAL A 480 2.33 -0.11 8.07
N THR A 481 2.46 -0.91 7.02
CA THR A 481 3.38 -0.63 5.92
C THR A 481 3.07 -1.47 4.68
N GLY A 482 3.62 -1.07 3.52
CA GLY A 482 3.62 -1.92 2.33
C GLY A 482 4.44 -3.20 2.51
N TYR A 483 3.98 -4.29 1.93
CA TYR A 483 4.68 -5.57 2.02
C TYR A 483 6.08 -5.54 1.38
N ASP A 484 6.36 -4.59 0.51
CA ASP A 484 7.64 -4.46 -0.22
C ASP A 484 8.81 -4.02 0.68
N ILE A 485 8.54 -3.41 1.84
CA ILE A 485 9.58 -3.07 2.82
C ILE A 485 9.58 -3.98 4.06
N LEU A 486 8.90 -5.12 4.00
CA LEU A 486 8.89 -6.12 5.08
C LEU A 486 10.32 -6.53 5.49
N PHE A 487 11.19 -6.76 4.51
CA PHE A 487 12.57 -7.20 4.76
C PHE A 487 13.51 -6.03 5.00
N PHE A 488 13.32 -4.93 4.30
CA PHE A 488 14.16 -3.74 4.42
C PHE A 488 14.05 -3.07 5.78
N TRP A 489 12.82 -2.95 6.28
CA TRP A 489 12.52 -2.15 7.46
C TRP A 489 11.97 -2.97 8.61
N VAL A 490 10.89 -3.71 8.40
CA VAL A 490 10.18 -4.40 9.49
C VAL A 490 11.06 -5.44 10.18
N ALA A 491 11.68 -6.34 9.42
CA ALA A 491 12.53 -7.38 10.00
C ALA A 491 13.76 -6.80 10.72
N ARG A 492 14.33 -5.69 10.20
CA ARG A 492 15.44 -5.00 10.87
C ARG A 492 15.02 -4.28 12.13
N MET A 493 13.81 -3.69 12.18
CA MET A 493 13.26 -3.15 13.43
C MET A 493 13.01 -4.27 14.46
N MET A 494 12.55 -5.44 14.03
CA MET A 494 12.42 -6.61 14.92
C MET A 494 13.78 -7.02 15.53
N ILE A 495 14.81 -7.14 14.68
CA ILE A 495 16.18 -7.49 15.09
C ILE A 495 16.73 -6.50 16.11
N MET A 496 16.68 -5.20 15.77
CA MET A 496 17.26 -4.16 16.62
C MET A 496 16.42 -3.87 17.85
N GLY A 497 15.09 -3.91 17.75
CA GLY A 497 14.19 -3.69 18.87
C GLY A 497 14.32 -4.75 19.96
N LEU A 498 14.28 -6.03 19.57
CA LEU A 498 14.49 -7.13 20.52
C LEU A 498 15.86 -7.07 21.22
N PHE A 499 16.90 -6.65 20.48
CA PHE A 499 18.23 -6.48 21.06
C PHE A 499 18.31 -5.27 22.02
N ALA A 500 17.80 -4.11 21.62
CA ALA A 500 17.92 -2.86 22.38
C ALA A 500 17.00 -2.81 23.60
N MET A 501 15.88 -3.55 23.57
CA MET A 501 14.83 -3.53 24.59
C MET A 501 14.73 -4.82 25.38
N ASP A 502 15.85 -5.52 25.57
CA ASP A 502 15.98 -6.73 26.41
C ASP A 502 14.95 -7.82 26.08
N GLY A 503 14.72 -8.05 24.80
CA GLY A 503 13.80 -9.08 24.28
C GLY A 503 12.34 -8.65 24.18
N LYS A 504 11.99 -7.41 24.57
CA LYS A 504 10.64 -6.87 24.35
C LYS A 504 10.46 -6.50 22.86
N GLN A 505 9.41 -7.01 22.25
CA GLN A 505 9.11 -6.80 20.84
C GLN A 505 8.85 -5.31 20.51
N PRO A 506 9.19 -4.85 19.29
CA PRO A 506 8.93 -3.46 18.88
C PRO A 506 7.48 -3.18 18.51
N PHE A 507 6.71 -4.22 18.15
CA PHE A 507 5.29 -4.11 17.75
C PHE A 507 4.49 -5.31 18.30
N ASP A 508 3.16 -5.11 18.46
CA ASP A 508 2.24 -6.19 18.76
C ASP A 508 1.68 -6.82 17.47
N VAL A 509 1.36 -5.98 16.47
CA VAL A 509 0.82 -6.42 15.18
C VAL A 509 1.53 -5.69 14.04
N ILE A 510 1.84 -6.42 12.99
CA ILE A 510 2.36 -5.90 11.71
C ILE A 510 1.26 -6.07 10.67
N VAL A 511 0.70 -4.97 10.18
CA VAL A 511 -0.32 -4.95 9.13
C VAL A 511 0.34 -4.59 7.80
N LEU A 512 0.27 -5.51 6.84
CA LEU A 512 0.87 -5.35 5.52
C LEU A 512 -0.21 -5.05 4.49
N HIS A 513 -0.12 -3.89 3.86
CA HIS A 513 -0.97 -3.56 2.72
C HIS A 513 -0.28 -3.82 1.39
N GLY A 514 -1.06 -3.93 0.31
CA GLY A 514 -0.56 -4.04 -1.05
C GLY A 514 -0.10 -2.72 -1.64
N LEU A 515 0.46 -2.77 -2.84
CA LEU A 515 0.89 -1.58 -3.58
C LEU A 515 -0.25 -0.98 -4.39
N VAL A 516 -0.24 0.35 -4.55
CA VAL A 516 -1.13 1.02 -5.48
C VAL A 516 -0.56 0.93 -6.89
N ARG A 517 -1.35 0.42 -7.82
CA ARG A 517 -1.04 0.26 -9.24
C ARG A 517 -1.86 1.22 -10.09
N ASP A 518 -1.44 1.47 -11.31
CA ASP A 518 -2.24 2.25 -12.25
C ASP A 518 -3.56 1.52 -12.62
N GLN A 519 -4.45 2.20 -13.31
CA GLN A 519 -5.75 1.66 -13.73
C GLN A 519 -5.68 0.37 -14.56
N PHE A 520 -4.50 0.01 -15.08
CA PHE A 520 -4.26 -1.22 -15.84
C PHE A 520 -3.55 -2.30 -15.00
N GLY A 521 -3.39 -2.09 -13.70
CA GLY A 521 -2.70 -3.02 -12.79
C GLY A 521 -1.17 -3.01 -12.89
N LYS A 522 -0.56 -2.03 -13.58
CA LYS A 522 0.90 -1.95 -13.73
C LYS A 522 1.52 -1.18 -12.57
N LYS A 523 2.71 -1.59 -12.16
CA LYS A 523 3.52 -0.85 -11.15
C LYS A 523 3.78 0.58 -11.64
N MET A 524 3.50 1.55 -10.79
CA MET A 524 3.77 2.96 -11.05
C MET A 524 5.27 3.25 -10.92
N SER A 525 5.80 4.06 -11.83
CA SER A 525 7.17 4.59 -11.73
C SER A 525 7.30 5.92 -12.49
N LYS A 526 8.18 6.80 -12.00
CA LYS A 526 8.46 8.09 -12.67
C LYS A 526 9.00 7.89 -14.10
N SER A 527 9.77 6.83 -14.34
CA SER A 527 10.31 6.51 -15.66
C SER A 527 9.26 6.07 -16.68
N ARG A 528 8.11 5.54 -16.22
CA ARG A 528 6.98 5.15 -17.07
C ARG A 528 5.96 6.27 -17.27
N GLY A 529 6.07 7.36 -16.51
CA GLY A 529 5.13 8.47 -16.58
C GLY A 529 3.70 8.13 -16.12
N ASN A 530 3.51 7.05 -15.34
CA ASN A 530 2.20 6.61 -14.84
C ASN A 530 2.05 6.81 -13.31
N THR A 531 2.89 7.65 -12.71
CA THR A 531 2.76 8.01 -11.30
C THR A 531 1.61 9.00 -11.10
N ILE A 532 0.84 8.79 -10.03
CA ILE A 532 -0.25 9.66 -9.61
C ILE A 532 0.25 10.52 -8.45
N ASP A 533 0.12 11.84 -8.59
CA ASP A 533 0.35 12.79 -7.51
C ASP A 533 -0.93 12.89 -6.67
N PRO A 534 -0.89 12.54 -5.37
CA PRO A 534 -2.07 12.65 -4.51
C PRO A 534 -2.59 14.09 -4.40
N ILE A 535 -1.74 15.10 -4.55
CA ILE A 535 -2.15 16.53 -4.51
C ILE A 535 -3.13 16.84 -5.64
N GLU A 536 -2.86 16.39 -6.87
CA GLU A 536 -3.75 16.62 -8.00
C GLU A 536 -5.16 16.06 -7.76
N PHE A 537 -5.25 14.88 -7.14
CA PHE A 537 -6.54 14.28 -6.80
C PHE A 537 -7.23 15.02 -5.65
N MET A 538 -6.48 15.43 -4.63
CA MET A 538 -7.03 16.22 -3.52
C MET A 538 -7.55 17.59 -3.99
N ASP A 539 -6.83 18.26 -4.89
CA ASP A 539 -7.25 19.54 -5.47
C ASP A 539 -8.54 19.39 -6.29
N LYS A 540 -8.67 18.29 -7.05
CA LYS A 540 -9.81 18.07 -7.94
C LYS A 540 -11.04 17.50 -7.24
N TYR A 541 -10.86 16.60 -6.27
CA TYR A 541 -11.94 15.81 -5.69
C TYR A 541 -12.11 15.98 -4.18
N GLY A 542 -11.14 16.57 -3.50
CA GLY A 542 -11.07 16.66 -2.03
C GLY A 542 -10.34 15.49 -1.39
N SER A 543 -9.77 15.73 -0.22
CA SER A 543 -8.99 14.75 0.54
C SER A 543 -9.83 13.57 1.00
N ASP A 544 -11.07 13.79 1.45
CA ASP A 544 -11.99 12.74 1.88
C ASP A 544 -12.34 11.76 0.75
N ALA A 545 -12.49 12.25 -0.49
CA ALA A 545 -12.77 11.40 -1.64
C ALA A 545 -11.59 10.47 -1.96
N LEU A 546 -10.37 10.99 -1.89
CA LEU A 546 -9.16 10.19 -2.08
C LEU A 546 -9.02 9.16 -0.97
N ARG A 547 -9.12 9.55 0.30
CA ARG A 547 -9.03 8.68 1.47
C ARG A 547 -10.05 7.54 1.41
N PHE A 548 -11.31 7.86 1.11
CA PHE A 548 -12.36 6.85 1.03
C PHE A 548 -12.09 5.85 -0.11
N THR A 549 -11.63 6.32 -1.27
CA THR A 549 -11.27 5.45 -2.40
C THR A 549 -10.14 4.50 -2.02
N LEU A 550 -9.09 5.01 -1.38
CA LEU A 550 -7.93 4.22 -0.97
C LEU A 550 -8.30 3.20 0.11
N ALA A 551 -9.05 3.61 1.14
CA ALA A 551 -9.49 2.71 2.22
C ALA A 551 -10.44 1.61 1.71
N ARG A 552 -11.38 1.95 0.82
CA ARG A 552 -12.33 1.01 0.21
C ARG A 552 -11.64 0.00 -0.72
N GLY A 553 -10.46 0.32 -1.26
CA GLY A 553 -9.63 -0.58 -2.05
C GLY A 553 -8.62 -1.39 -1.23
N ALA A 554 -8.43 -1.07 0.06
CA ALA A 554 -7.38 -1.64 0.89
C ALA A 554 -7.73 -3.04 1.42
N ASN A 555 -7.57 -4.04 0.57
CA ASN A 555 -7.62 -5.44 1.00
C ASN A 555 -6.25 -5.87 1.56
N PRO A 556 -6.20 -6.58 2.70
CA PRO A 556 -4.95 -6.98 3.33
C PRO A 556 -4.01 -7.74 2.37
N GLY A 557 -2.76 -7.28 2.27
CA GLY A 557 -1.70 -7.90 1.46
C GLY A 557 -1.91 -7.92 -0.05
N THR A 558 -2.96 -7.27 -0.56
CA THR A 558 -3.33 -7.31 -1.99
C THR A 558 -3.12 -5.95 -2.64
N ASP A 559 -2.47 -5.95 -3.82
CA ASP A 559 -2.32 -4.74 -4.63
C ASP A 559 -3.67 -4.22 -5.11
N GLN A 560 -3.81 -2.89 -5.14
CA GLN A 560 -5.03 -2.26 -5.66
C GLN A 560 -4.72 -1.41 -6.89
N ALA A 561 -5.50 -1.55 -7.93
CA ALA A 561 -5.50 -0.58 -9.03
C ALA A 561 -6.19 0.71 -8.56
N LEU A 562 -5.82 1.84 -9.16
CA LEU A 562 -6.46 3.12 -8.90
C LEU A 562 -6.80 3.79 -10.23
N ALA A 563 -8.10 4.05 -10.40
CA ALA A 563 -8.63 4.81 -11.52
C ALA A 563 -9.22 6.14 -11.03
N GLU A 564 -9.08 7.18 -11.82
CA GLU A 564 -9.58 8.51 -11.50
C GLU A 564 -11.12 8.53 -11.30
N ASP A 565 -11.85 7.75 -12.10
CA ASP A 565 -13.31 7.64 -12.00
C ASP A 565 -13.77 7.10 -10.64
N TRP A 566 -12.96 6.31 -9.96
CA TRP A 566 -13.29 5.80 -8.61
C TRP A 566 -13.23 6.91 -7.57
N VAL A 567 -12.24 7.82 -7.70
CA VAL A 567 -12.13 8.98 -6.81
C VAL A 567 -13.29 9.96 -7.08
N ALA A 568 -13.65 10.14 -8.36
CA ALA A 568 -14.84 10.91 -8.73
C ALA A 568 -16.13 10.30 -8.16
N GLY A 569 -16.24 8.96 -8.16
CA GLY A 569 -17.34 8.22 -7.53
C GLY A 569 -17.43 8.49 -6.02
N SER A 570 -16.30 8.45 -5.33
CA SER A 570 -16.20 8.77 -3.90
C SER A 570 -16.56 10.23 -3.59
N ARG A 571 -16.17 11.18 -4.45
CA ARG A 571 -16.62 12.58 -4.35
C ARG A 571 -18.14 12.70 -4.52
N ASN A 572 -18.75 11.94 -5.44
CA ASN A 572 -20.20 11.94 -5.62
C ASN A 572 -20.92 11.36 -4.40
N PHE A 573 -20.35 10.34 -3.76
CA PHE A 573 -20.84 9.82 -2.49
C PHE A 573 -20.79 10.87 -1.38
N ALA A 574 -19.66 11.57 -1.22
CA ALA A 574 -19.55 12.68 -0.27
C ALA A 574 -20.62 13.74 -0.52
N THR A 575 -20.84 14.12 -1.79
CA THR A 575 -21.87 15.09 -2.18
C THR A 575 -23.29 14.57 -1.85
N LYS A 576 -23.58 13.27 -2.06
CA LYS A 576 -24.88 12.67 -1.72
C LYS A 576 -25.13 12.73 -0.21
N LEU A 577 -24.11 12.38 0.58
CA LEU A 577 -24.20 12.42 2.05
C LEU A 577 -24.40 13.86 2.57
N TRP A 578 -23.69 14.83 2.00
CA TRP A 578 -23.88 16.25 2.29
C TRP A 578 -25.32 16.70 2.02
N ASN A 579 -25.85 16.37 0.85
CA ASN A 579 -27.23 16.73 0.47
C ASN A 579 -28.28 16.02 1.35
N ALA A 580 -28.06 14.77 1.71
CA ALA A 580 -28.91 14.02 2.62
C ALA A 580 -28.94 14.65 4.02
N THR A 581 -27.78 14.99 4.57
CA THR A 581 -27.67 15.67 5.87
C THR A 581 -28.33 17.05 5.83
N ARG A 582 -28.07 17.83 4.77
CA ARG A 582 -28.73 19.13 4.58
C ARG A 582 -30.25 19.00 4.46
N PHE A 583 -30.74 18.04 3.70
CA PHE A 583 -32.17 17.72 3.60
C PHE A 583 -32.74 17.37 4.97
N ALA A 584 -32.10 16.54 5.76
CA ALA A 584 -32.52 16.14 7.09
C ALA A 584 -32.62 17.36 8.02
N MET A 585 -31.60 18.21 8.04
CA MET A 585 -31.60 19.44 8.86
C MET A 585 -32.72 20.42 8.47
N LEU A 586 -32.96 20.61 7.16
CA LEU A 586 -34.05 21.47 6.66
C LEU A 586 -35.44 20.93 7.03
N ASN A 587 -35.56 19.60 7.20
CA ASN A 587 -36.81 18.97 7.68
C ASN A 587 -36.88 18.88 9.21
N GLY A 588 -35.93 19.45 9.94
CA GLY A 588 -35.96 19.54 11.39
C GLY A 588 -35.34 18.35 12.13
N ALA A 589 -34.53 17.52 11.43
CA ALA A 589 -33.74 16.50 12.11
C ALA A 589 -32.87 17.12 13.21
N ASN A 590 -32.82 16.51 14.39
CA ASN A 590 -32.11 17.01 15.55
C ASN A 590 -31.65 15.86 16.45
N VAL A 591 -30.70 16.16 17.32
CA VAL A 591 -30.18 15.23 18.34
C VAL A 591 -30.66 15.60 19.75
N ASP A 592 -31.60 16.51 19.86
CA ASP A 592 -32.06 17.02 21.14
C ASP A 592 -32.98 16.02 21.87
N GLY A 593 -32.78 15.86 23.16
CA GLY A 593 -33.59 14.98 24.00
C GLY A 593 -33.28 13.48 23.83
N ALA A 594 -33.99 12.66 24.59
CA ALA A 594 -33.82 11.20 24.54
C ALA A 594 -34.37 10.63 23.23
N LEU A 595 -33.72 9.58 22.73
CA LEU A 595 -34.24 8.78 21.62
C LEU A 595 -35.57 8.12 22.08
N PRO A 596 -36.67 8.16 21.30
CA PRO A 596 -37.88 7.45 21.63
C PRO A 596 -37.64 5.94 21.76
N LYS A 597 -38.38 5.26 22.63
CA LYS A 597 -38.28 3.82 22.79
C LYS A 597 -38.84 3.09 21.55
N SER A 598 -38.38 1.86 21.32
CA SER A 598 -38.83 1.06 20.15
C SER A 598 -40.33 0.88 20.07
N GLU A 599 -41.01 0.68 21.25
CA GLU A 599 -42.48 0.55 21.31
C GLU A 599 -43.23 1.84 20.97
N GLU A 600 -42.53 2.99 20.93
CA GLU A 600 -43.11 4.29 20.59
C GLU A 600 -42.89 4.66 19.13
N LEU A 601 -42.12 3.84 18.39
CA LEU A 601 -41.68 4.07 17.01
C LEU A 601 -42.48 3.20 16.03
N GLY A 602 -42.60 3.69 14.79
CA GLY A 602 -43.07 2.88 13.68
C GLY A 602 -41.99 1.92 13.12
N ALA A 603 -42.41 0.94 12.32
CA ALA A 603 -41.48 -0.05 11.79
C ALA A 603 -40.38 0.56 10.93
N ILE A 604 -40.62 1.66 10.19
CA ILE A 604 -39.64 2.33 9.36
C ILE A 604 -38.49 2.90 10.22
N ASP A 605 -38.85 3.52 11.36
CA ASP A 605 -37.86 4.09 12.29
C ASP A 605 -37.10 2.98 13.05
N ASN A 606 -37.79 1.92 13.50
CA ASN A 606 -37.16 0.79 14.15
C ASN A 606 -36.23 0.01 13.19
N TRP A 607 -36.64 -0.12 11.92
CA TRP A 607 -35.82 -0.75 10.89
C TRP A 607 -34.48 -0.03 10.69
N ILE A 608 -34.50 1.30 10.49
CA ILE A 608 -33.25 2.02 10.23
C ILE A 608 -32.31 2.03 11.45
N LEU A 609 -32.88 2.10 12.67
CA LEU A 609 -32.08 1.98 13.90
C LEU A 609 -31.49 0.58 14.05
N THR A 610 -32.23 -0.47 13.71
CA THR A 610 -31.73 -1.86 13.72
C THR A 610 -30.62 -2.05 12.68
N ARG A 611 -30.81 -1.54 11.45
CA ARG A 611 -29.79 -1.59 10.39
C ARG A 611 -28.52 -0.83 10.77
N LEU A 612 -28.68 0.35 11.39
CA LEU A 612 -27.56 1.12 11.93
C LEU A 612 -26.77 0.34 12.97
N ASP A 613 -27.47 -0.25 13.96
CA ASP A 613 -26.85 -1.03 15.03
C ASP A 613 -26.09 -2.25 14.51
N GLN A 614 -26.66 -2.98 13.53
CA GLN A 614 -26.00 -4.08 12.83
C GLN A 614 -24.75 -3.59 12.08
N THR A 615 -24.83 -2.44 11.43
CA THR A 615 -23.71 -1.82 10.69
C THR A 615 -22.59 -1.43 11.64
N ILE A 616 -22.90 -0.81 12.79
CA ILE A 616 -21.90 -0.46 13.82
C ILE A 616 -21.19 -1.70 14.33
N ALA A 617 -21.93 -2.76 14.71
CA ALA A 617 -21.36 -3.99 15.22
C ALA A 617 -20.41 -4.65 14.21
N SER A 618 -20.87 -4.80 12.96
CA SER A 618 -20.09 -5.44 11.90
C SER A 618 -18.89 -4.60 11.47
N ALA A 619 -19.04 -3.28 11.38
CA ALA A 619 -17.93 -2.38 11.03
C ALA A 619 -16.84 -2.40 12.10
N ASP A 620 -17.24 -2.41 13.39
CA ASP A 620 -16.29 -2.49 14.51
C ASP A 620 -15.47 -3.78 14.46
N GLU A 621 -16.11 -4.92 14.21
CA GLU A 621 -15.45 -6.21 14.05
C GLU A 621 -14.48 -6.21 12.83
N LEU A 622 -14.90 -5.65 11.70
CA LEU A 622 -14.09 -5.59 10.48
C LEU A 622 -12.86 -4.69 10.67
N PHE A 623 -13.01 -3.54 11.33
CA PHE A 623 -11.88 -2.66 11.63
C PHE A 623 -10.88 -3.29 12.61
N GLU A 624 -11.34 -4.01 13.63
CA GLU A 624 -10.46 -4.72 14.56
C GLU A 624 -9.72 -5.88 13.88
N LYS A 625 -10.26 -6.42 12.80
CA LYS A 625 -9.62 -7.45 11.94
C LYS A 625 -8.81 -6.86 10.77
N PHE A 626 -8.65 -5.55 10.71
CA PHE A 626 -7.97 -4.84 9.62
C PHE A 626 -8.58 -5.03 8.22
N GLU A 627 -9.86 -5.40 8.14
CA GLU A 627 -10.63 -5.60 6.91
C GLU A 627 -11.24 -4.28 6.41
N PHE A 628 -10.38 -3.28 6.15
CA PHE A 628 -10.77 -1.90 5.88
C PHE A 628 -11.70 -1.75 4.68
N ALA A 629 -11.41 -2.46 3.58
CA ALA A 629 -12.23 -2.42 2.38
C ALA A 629 -13.67 -2.86 2.66
N LYS A 630 -13.85 -3.97 3.38
CA LYS A 630 -15.16 -4.52 3.73
C LYS A 630 -15.92 -3.60 4.69
N ALA A 631 -15.22 -3.00 5.65
CA ALA A 631 -15.83 -2.05 6.58
C ALA A 631 -16.34 -0.80 5.83
N CYS A 632 -15.52 -0.22 4.95
CA CYS A 632 -15.90 0.92 4.13
C CYS A 632 -17.06 0.61 3.19
N GLU A 633 -17.09 -0.57 2.59
CA GLU A 633 -18.18 -1.03 1.72
C GLU A 633 -19.50 -1.18 2.49
N LEU A 634 -19.44 -1.81 3.66
CA LEU A 634 -20.60 -1.97 4.55
C LEU A 634 -21.20 -0.61 4.94
N ILE A 635 -20.37 0.33 5.37
CA ILE A 635 -20.81 1.67 5.76
C ILE A 635 -21.37 2.45 4.55
N TYR A 636 -20.73 2.28 3.39
CA TYR A 636 -21.20 2.87 2.13
C TYR A 636 -22.61 2.39 1.79
N HIS A 637 -22.89 1.09 1.83
CA HIS A 637 -24.20 0.52 1.53
C HIS A 637 -25.26 0.97 2.54
N PHE A 638 -24.95 0.99 3.81
CA PHE A 638 -25.86 1.55 4.80
C PHE A 638 -26.21 3.02 4.49
N ALA A 639 -25.19 3.84 4.22
CA ALA A 639 -25.42 5.27 3.97
C ALA A 639 -26.13 5.53 2.64
N TRP A 640 -25.77 4.81 1.58
CA TRP A 640 -26.33 5.02 0.24
C TRP A 640 -27.68 4.36 0.09
N ASP A 641 -27.78 3.07 0.39
CA ASP A 641 -28.98 2.26 0.11
C ASP A 641 -30.00 2.41 1.25
N ASP A 642 -29.62 2.04 2.49
CA ASP A 642 -30.58 2.02 3.60
C ASP A 642 -31.02 3.44 3.99
N LEU A 643 -30.09 4.36 4.22
CA LEU A 643 -30.44 5.72 4.65
C LEU A 643 -30.97 6.57 3.51
N CYS A 644 -30.18 6.76 2.42
CA CYS A 644 -30.52 7.74 1.41
C CYS A 644 -31.63 7.26 0.46
N ASP A 645 -31.57 6.02 -0.03
CA ASP A 645 -32.49 5.54 -1.05
C ASP A 645 -33.78 5.00 -0.47
N TRP A 646 -33.76 4.52 0.79
CA TRP A 646 -34.95 3.98 1.42
C TRP A 646 -35.48 4.82 2.57
N TYR A 647 -34.71 4.99 3.65
CA TYR A 647 -35.26 5.63 4.85
C TYR A 647 -35.73 7.05 4.60
N LEU A 648 -34.92 7.89 3.96
CA LEU A 648 -35.30 9.26 3.64
C LEU A 648 -36.54 9.31 2.75
N GLU A 649 -36.67 8.45 1.76
CA GLU A 649 -37.83 8.44 0.85
C GLU A 649 -39.11 7.97 1.56
N LEU A 650 -39.03 6.93 2.37
CA LEU A 650 -40.16 6.40 3.12
C LEU A 650 -40.65 7.41 4.19
N SER A 651 -39.72 8.15 4.84
CA SER A 651 -40.09 9.10 5.91
C SER A 651 -40.65 10.40 5.38
N LYS A 652 -40.54 10.75 4.08
CA LYS A 652 -41.09 11.99 3.51
C LYS A 652 -42.58 12.14 3.75
N SER A 653 -43.36 11.05 3.68
CA SER A 653 -44.80 11.08 3.95
C SER A 653 -45.10 11.47 5.39
N THR A 654 -44.35 10.97 6.37
CA THR A 654 -44.46 11.29 7.79
C THR A 654 -44.04 12.73 8.06
N PHE A 655 -42.94 13.20 7.50
CA PHE A 655 -42.47 14.59 7.61
C PHE A 655 -43.50 15.59 7.07
N ASN A 656 -44.11 15.28 5.92
CA ASN A 656 -45.13 16.12 5.30
C ASN A 656 -46.45 16.15 6.10
N ALA A 657 -46.81 15.03 6.75
CA ALA A 657 -48.00 14.95 7.61
C ALA A 657 -47.86 15.75 8.93
N GLY A 658 -46.62 15.87 9.43
CA GLY A 658 -46.32 16.57 10.68
C GLY A 658 -46.83 15.82 11.91
N GLY A 659 -46.91 16.53 13.05
CA GLY A 659 -47.43 15.99 14.32
C GLY A 659 -46.42 15.18 15.11
N ALA A 660 -46.88 14.44 16.11
CA ALA A 660 -45.99 13.75 17.06
C ALA A 660 -45.13 12.66 16.42
N GLU A 661 -45.64 11.92 15.43
CA GLU A 661 -44.87 10.89 14.72
C GLU A 661 -43.76 11.49 13.88
N ALA A 662 -44.00 12.63 13.23
CA ALA A 662 -42.95 13.33 12.49
C ALA A 662 -41.82 13.81 13.42
N GLU A 663 -42.14 14.30 14.62
CA GLU A 663 -41.12 14.72 15.59
C GLU A 663 -40.26 13.53 16.07
N LYS A 664 -40.89 12.37 16.30
CA LYS A 664 -40.13 11.14 16.62
C LYS A 664 -39.19 10.73 15.48
N SER A 665 -39.70 10.66 14.24
CA SER A 665 -38.88 10.30 13.06
C SER A 665 -37.76 11.31 12.79
N LYS A 666 -37.95 12.61 13.04
CA LYS A 666 -36.90 13.63 12.98
C LYS A 666 -35.79 13.39 14.00
N ARG A 667 -36.15 12.99 15.24
CA ARG A 667 -35.19 12.64 16.28
C ARG A 667 -34.44 11.37 15.91
N VAL A 668 -35.12 10.34 15.35
CA VAL A 668 -34.48 9.12 14.83
C VAL A 668 -33.50 9.45 13.70
N LEU A 669 -33.91 10.28 12.73
CA LEU A 669 -33.03 10.70 11.63
C LEU A 669 -31.80 11.45 12.14
N GLY A 670 -31.96 12.30 13.16
CA GLY A 670 -30.83 12.98 13.80
C GLY A 670 -29.86 11.99 14.45
N GLU A 671 -30.38 10.98 15.16
CA GLU A 671 -29.58 9.91 15.77
C GLU A 671 -28.79 9.10 14.73
N VAL A 672 -29.49 8.67 13.66
CA VAL A 672 -28.88 7.91 12.58
C VAL A 672 -27.73 8.67 11.94
N LEU A 673 -27.91 9.97 11.69
CA LEU A 673 -26.85 10.82 11.15
C LEU A 673 -25.72 11.03 12.15
N ASP A 674 -26.00 11.26 13.45
CA ASP A 674 -24.96 11.39 14.47
C ASP A 674 -24.05 10.17 14.51
N GLN A 675 -24.63 8.97 14.62
CA GLN A 675 -23.89 7.74 14.71
C GLN A 675 -23.14 7.39 13.40
N LEU A 676 -23.77 7.58 12.25
CA LEU A 676 -23.16 7.34 10.94
C LEU A 676 -21.97 8.27 10.71
N LEU A 677 -22.07 9.54 11.03
CA LEU A 677 -20.98 10.51 10.86
C LEU A 677 -19.80 10.20 11.79
N ARG A 678 -20.06 9.71 13.01
CA ARG A 678 -19.03 9.19 13.91
C ARG A 678 -18.33 7.97 13.32
N LEU A 679 -19.09 7.01 12.79
CA LEU A 679 -18.58 5.78 12.19
C LEU A 679 -17.72 6.05 10.95
N MET A 680 -18.07 7.07 10.16
CA MET A 680 -17.35 7.45 8.94
C MET A 680 -16.15 8.38 9.18
N HIS A 681 -16.10 9.06 10.33
CA HIS A 681 -15.10 10.09 10.60
C HIS A 681 -13.63 9.63 10.41
N PRO A 682 -13.23 8.42 10.81
CA PRO A 682 -11.86 7.96 10.58
C PRO A 682 -11.45 7.93 9.10
N VAL A 683 -12.39 7.69 8.21
CA VAL A 683 -12.12 7.56 6.77
C VAL A 683 -12.28 8.89 6.04
N MET A 684 -13.36 9.62 6.33
CA MET A 684 -13.74 10.90 5.69
C MET A 684 -13.83 12.02 6.72
N PRO A 685 -12.69 12.45 7.31
CA PRO A 685 -12.70 13.28 8.49
C PRO A 685 -13.25 14.69 8.29
N PHE A 686 -13.03 15.31 7.13
CA PHE A 686 -13.39 16.72 6.95
C PHE A 686 -14.87 16.93 6.74
N ILE A 687 -15.49 16.20 5.84
CA ILE A 687 -16.92 16.34 5.54
C ILE A 687 -17.77 15.92 6.75
N THR A 688 -17.37 14.83 7.42
CA THR A 688 -18.11 14.32 8.59
C THR A 688 -18.03 15.29 9.77
N GLU A 689 -16.87 15.88 10.04
CA GLU A 689 -16.69 16.91 11.04
C GLU A 689 -17.61 18.11 10.79
N GLN A 690 -17.60 18.63 9.55
CA GLN A 690 -18.40 19.80 9.19
C GLN A 690 -19.91 19.53 9.35
N MET A 691 -20.38 18.39 8.86
CA MET A 691 -21.79 18.00 9.00
C MET A 691 -22.18 17.77 10.45
N TRP A 692 -21.37 17.03 11.18
CA TRP A 692 -21.65 16.67 12.57
C TRP A 692 -21.66 17.90 13.50
N CYS A 693 -20.66 18.76 13.40
CA CYS A 693 -20.61 19.99 14.18
C CYS A 693 -21.80 20.92 13.89
N THR A 694 -22.31 20.89 12.64
CA THR A 694 -23.49 21.71 12.26
C THR A 694 -24.80 21.11 12.80
N LEU A 695 -24.92 19.77 12.74
CA LEU A 695 -26.10 19.03 13.19
C LEU A 695 -26.24 19.07 14.74
N THR A 696 -25.13 18.82 15.44
CA THR A 696 -25.14 18.58 16.89
C THR A 696 -24.72 19.79 17.73
N ASN A 697 -24.17 20.84 17.14
CA ASN A 697 -23.43 21.91 17.81
C ASN A 697 -22.27 21.38 18.71
N GLY A 698 -21.82 20.16 18.47
CA GLY A 698 -20.69 19.54 19.16
C GLY A 698 -19.36 20.23 18.86
N LYS A 699 -18.35 19.99 19.71
CA LYS A 699 -17.04 20.63 19.56
C LYS A 699 -16.24 20.05 18.38
N SER A 700 -16.13 18.73 18.33
CA SER A 700 -15.42 17.99 17.28
C SER A 700 -15.66 16.48 17.40
N LEU A 701 -15.73 15.80 16.26
CA LEU A 701 -15.71 14.33 16.16
C LEU A 701 -14.38 13.72 16.62
N MET A 702 -13.29 14.46 16.49
CA MET A 702 -11.97 14.03 16.94
C MET A 702 -11.91 13.59 18.40
N ILE A 703 -12.79 14.15 19.24
CA ILE A 703 -12.85 13.92 20.69
C ILE A 703 -14.22 13.37 21.16
N SER A 704 -15.06 12.96 20.20
CA SER A 704 -16.34 12.31 20.50
C SER A 704 -16.15 10.80 20.70
N ASP A 705 -17.11 10.16 21.36
CA ASP A 705 -17.07 8.71 21.58
C ASP A 705 -17.37 7.94 20.28
N TRP A 706 -16.74 6.77 20.15
CA TRP A 706 -17.02 5.81 19.08
C TRP A 706 -18.44 5.25 19.23
N PRO A 707 -19.18 5.02 18.14
CA PRO A 707 -20.50 4.39 18.20
C PRO A 707 -20.42 2.99 18.84
N THR A 708 -21.40 2.67 19.65
CA THR A 708 -21.50 1.36 20.31
C THR A 708 -22.80 0.68 19.93
N SER A 709 -22.71 -0.58 19.53
CA SER A 709 -23.89 -1.41 19.23
C SER A 709 -24.58 -1.90 20.51
N ASN A 710 -25.90 -2.00 20.44
CA ASN A 710 -26.73 -2.64 21.45
C ASN A 710 -27.69 -3.65 20.81
N LEU A 711 -27.22 -4.84 20.55
CA LEU A 711 -27.97 -5.91 19.89
C LEU A 711 -29.31 -6.25 20.54
N SER A 712 -29.51 -5.92 21.83
CA SER A 712 -30.79 -6.20 22.55
C SER A 712 -31.93 -5.27 22.17
N THR A 713 -31.63 -4.18 21.45
CA THR A 713 -32.64 -3.21 21.00
C THR A 713 -33.07 -3.40 19.55
N GLN A 714 -32.56 -4.41 18.86
CA GLN A 714 -32.88 -4.69 17.47
C GLN A 714 -34.31 -5.23 17.31
N ASP A 715 -35.03 -4.67 16.36
CA ASP A 715 -36.41 -5.07 15.99
C ASP A 715 -36.40 -5.84 14.67
N HIS A 716 -36.25 -7.15 14.75
CA HIS A 716 -36.19 -8.02 13.56
C HIS A 716 -37.52 -8.14 12.83
N ASP A 717 -38.64 -7.87 13.48
CA ASP A 717 -39.96 -7.90 12.84
C ASP A 717 -40.17 -6.61 12.02
N ALA A 718 -39.68 -5.47 12.50
CA ALA A 718 -39.62 -4.24 11.72
C ALA A 718 -38.74 -4.41 10.46
N VAL A 719 -37.63 -5.13 10.56
CA VAL A 719 -36.75 -5.42 9.40
C VAL A 719 -37.53 -6.20 8.34
N LYS A 720 -38.17 -7.29 8.71
CA LYS A 720 -38.97 -8.11 7.77
C LYS A 720 -40.08 -7.31 7.12
N LEU A 721 -40.78 -6.48 7.90
CA LEU A 721 -41.87 -5.67 7.41
C LEU A 721 -41.43 -4.63 6.38
N VAL A 722 -40.28 -3.98 6.62
CA VAL A 722 -39.73 -3.00 5.67
C VAL A 722 -39.12 -3.70 4.44
N GLU A 723 -38.53 -4.89 4.57
CA GLU A 723 -38.08 -5.70 3.43
C GLU A 723 -39.28 -6.08 2.50
N GLN A 724 -40.42 -6.48 3.06
CA GLN A 724 -41.65 -6.71 2.28
C GLN A 724 -42.13 -5.41 1.60
N MET A 725 -42.07 -4.28 2.29
CA MET A 725 -42.40 -2.98 1.71
C MET A 725 -41.47 -2.62 0.54
N GLN A 726 -40.18 -2.88 0.69
CA GLN A 726 -39.16 -2.65 -0.36
C GLN A 726 -39.43 -3.54 -1.57
N GLU A 727 -39.78 -4.81 -1.38
CA GLU A 727 -40.17 -5.74 -2.45
C GLU A 727 -41.38 -5.20 -3.22
N ILE A 728 -42.43 -4.82 -2.54
CA ILE A 728 -43.63 -4.23 -3.15
C ILE A 728 -43.29 -2.99 -3.97
N ILE A 729 -42.56 -2.06 -3.40
CA ILE A 729 -42.15 -0.81 -4.05
C ILE A 729 -41.30 -1.11 -5.30
N THR A 730 -40.37 -2.06 -5.21
CA THR A 730 -39.49 -2.44 -6.30
C THR A 730 -40.26 -3.05 -7.46
N GLU A 731 -41.22 -3.94 -7.16
CA GLU A 731 -42.08 -4.55 -8.18
C GLU A 731 -43.03 -3.53 -8.83
N ILE A 732 -43.55 -2.56 -8.04
CA ILE A 732 -44.34 -1.45 -8.61
C ILE A 732 -43.47 -0.60 -9.54
N ARG A 733 -42.26 -0.27 -9.16
CA ARG A 733 -41.32 0.49 -10.00
C ARG A 733 -41.00 -0.26 -11.29
N ARG A 734 -40.78 -1.59 -11.19
CA ARG A 734 -40.56 -2.45 -12.36
C ARG A 734 -41.77 -2.43 -13.26
N PHE A 735 -42.96 -2.69 -12.72
CA PHE A 735 -44.22 -2.65 -13.47
C PHE A 735 -44.43 -1.30 -14.17
N ARG A 736 -44.22 -0.18 -13.48
CA ARG A 736 -44.35 1.15 -14.09
C ARG A 736 -43.36 1.37 -15.24
N ASN A 737 -42.12 0.91 -15.10
CA ASN A 737 -41.12 0.98 -16.16
C ASN A 737 -41.53 0.12 -17.36
N ASP A 738 -42.02 -1.08 -17.11
CA ASP A 738 -42.49 -2.01 -18.16
C ASP A 738 -43.73 -1.49 -18.91
N GLN A 739 -44.56 -0.68 -18.25
CA GLN A 739 -45.71 0.00 -18.88
C GLN A 739 -45.34 1.37 -19.48
N GLY A 740 -44.05 1.76 -19.50
CA GLY A 740 -43.58 3.01 -20.07
C GLY A 740 -43.99 4.29 -19.29
N ILE A 741 -44.37 4.11 -18.04
CA ILE A 741 -44.79 5.24 -17.19
C ILE A 741 -43.56 6.02 -16.71
N LYS A 742 -43.50 7.32 -17.02
CA LYS A 742 -42.40 8.20 -16.57
C LYS A 742 -42.29 8.15 -15.04
N SER A 743 -41.08 8.12 -14.53
CA SER A 743 -40.80 8.06 -13.08
C SER A 743 -41.43 9.23 -12.29
N THR A 744 -41.61 10.37 -12.94
CA THR A 744 -42.23 11.58 -12.37
C THR A 744 -43.75 11.60 -12.45
N ALA A 745 -44.38 10.79 -13.27
CA ALA A 745 -45.82 10.79 -13.47
C ALA A 745 -46.53 10.22 -12.26
N LYS A 746 -47.63 10.83 -11.87
CA LYS A 746 -48.53 10.30 -10.86
C LYS A 746 -49.55 9.39 -11.56
N VAL A 747 -49.86 8.26 -10.95
CA VAL A 747 -50.78 7.23 -11.50
C VAL A 747 -51.75 6.83 -10.39
N SER A 748 -53.01 6.75 -10.74
CA SER A 748 -54.01 6.26 -9.80
C SER A 748 -53.86 4.74 -9.64
N ALA A 749 -53.83 4.25 -8.40
CA ALA A 749 -53.75 2.83 -8.09
C ALA A 749 -54.61 2.46 -6.87
N LYS A 750 -55.17 1.25 -6.88
CA LYS A 750 -55.88 0.65 -5.76
C LYS A 750 -55.02 -0.48 -5.18
N PHE A 751 -54.78 -0.44 -3.90
CA PHE A 751 -54.05 -1.48 -3.17
C PHE A 751 -55.04 -2.33 -2.39
N THR A 752 -54.95 -3.65 -2.54
CA THR A 752 -55.79 -4.61 -1.84
C THR A 752 -54.90 -5.68 -1.21
N GLY A 753 -55.13 -5.99 0.07
CA GLY A 753 -54.38 -7.03 0.77
C GLY A 753 -53.21 -6.52 1.62
N LEU A 754 -52.92 -5.21 1.71
CA LEU A 754 -51.89 -4.66 2.59
C LEU A 754 -52.08 -5.07 4.07
N ASN A 755 -53.33 -5.19 4.54
CA ASN A 755 -53.64 -5.65 5.89
C ASN A 755 -53.30 -7.13 6.15
N LYS A 756 -53.18 -7.96 5.11
CA LYS A 756 -52.76 -9.36 5.25
C LYS A 756 -51.28 -9.51 5.52
N VAL A 757 -50.48 -8.49 5.16
CA VAL A 757 -49.03 -8.44 5.31
C VAL A 757 -48.62 -7.38 6.35
N GLY A 758 -49.56 -6.80 7.10
CA GLY A 758 -49.28 -5.81 8.16
C GLY A 758 -48.84 -4.43 7.67
N LEU A 759 -49.11 -4.11 6.40
CA LEU A 759 -48.65 -2.87 5.76
C LEU A 759 -49.72 -1.80 5.60
N GLU A 760 -50.92 -1.99 6.18
CA GLU A 760 -52.03 -1.05 6.05
C GLU A 760 -51.71 0.37 6.57
N ASN A 761 -50.93 0.46 7.62
CA ASN A 761 -50.52 1.75 8.20
C ASN A 761 -49.43 2.46 7.39
N TYR A 762 -48.80 1.77 6.45
CA TYR A 762 -47.69 2.27 5.63
C TYR A 762 -48.07 2.56 4.17
N GLU A 763 -49.35 2.40 3.82
CA GLU A 763 -49.87 2.67 2.48
C GLU A 763 -49.49 4.05 1.95
N ALA A 764 -49.56 5.07 2.79
CA ALA A 764 -49.22 6.46 2.44
C ALA A 764 -47.72 6.60 2.07
N ALA A 765 -46.83 5.90 2.78
CA ALA A 765 -45.39 5.88 2.49
C ALA A 765 -45.13 5.15 1.16
N ILE A 766 -45.71 3.98 0.93
CA ILE A 766 -45.60 3.23 -0.30
C ILE A 766 -46.08 4.09 -1.48
N ARG A 767 -47.26 4.67 -1.40
CA ARG A 767 -47.84 5.56 -2.44
C ARG A 767 -46.91 6.74 -2.75
N HIS A 768 -46.37 7.37 -1.76
CA HIS A 768 -45.44 8.50 -1.91
C HIS A 768 -44.24 8.10 -2.74
N VAL A 769 -43.58 7.01 -2.40
CA VAL A 769 -42.36 6.53 -3.04
C VAL A 769 -42.62 6.08 -4.48
N VAL A 770 -43.75 5.40 -4.75
CA VAL A 770 -44.10 4.92 -6.11
C VAL A 770 -44.93 5.92 -6.91
N LYS A 771 -45.21 7.11 -6.36
CA LYS A 771 -46.02 8.17 -6.98
C LYS A 771 -47.38 7.66 -7.47
N CYS A 772 -48.11 6.95 -6.57
CA CYS A 772 -49.45 6.46 -6.80
C CYS A 772 -50.48 7.26 -5.98
N GLU A 773 -51.57 7.66 -6.60
CA GLU A 773 -52.70 8.31 -5.97
C GLU A 773 -53.82 7.32 -5.65
N ALA A 774 -54.68 7.63 -4.64
CA ALA A 774 -55.78 6.75 -4.24
C ALA A 774 -57.03 6.92 -5.11
N SER A 775 -57.10 7.95 -5.97
CA SER A 775 -58.19 8.29 -6.83
C SER A 775 -58.10 7.55 -8.18
N GLY A 776 -59.25 7.18 -8.75
CA GLY A 776 -59.37 6.53 -10.07
C GLY A 776 -60.44 5.45 -10.06
N ASP A 777 -61.19 5.32 -11.17
CA ASP A 777 -62.28 4.38 -11.30
C ASP A 777 -62.07 3.38 -12.46
N ASN A 778 -61.06 3.59 -13.33
CA ASN A 778 -60.82 2.81 -14.51
C ASN A 778 -59.50 1.99 -14.44
N PHE A 779 -59.46 0.95 -13.62
CA PHE A 779 -58.29 0.12 -13.39
C PHE A 779 -58.10 -0.86 -14.55
N THR A 780 -57.22 -0.57 -15.49
CA THR A 780 -56.96 -1.33 -16.72
C THR A 780 -55.76 -2.25 -16.64
N ALA A 781 -54.88 -2.09 -15.66
CA ALA A 781 -53.70 -2.92 -15.48
C ALA A 781 -53.57 -3.37 -14.04
N LYS A 782 -52.94 -4.51 -13.79
CA LYS A 782 -52.76 -5.03 -12.43
C LYS A 782 -51.45 -5.81 -12.29
N THR A 783 -50.91 -5.80 -11.05
CA THR A 783 -49.80 -6.68 -10.63
C THR A 783 -50.13 -7.31 -9.30
N GLN A 784 -49.66 -8.53 -9.07
CA GLN A 784 -49.84 -9.30 -7.85
C GLN A 784 -48.46 -9.55 -7.22
N ILE A 785 -48.28 -9.22 -5.96
CA ILE A 785 -47.04 -9.41 -5.21
C ILE A 785 -47.44 -10.11 -3.89
N GLY A 786 -47.19 -11.41 -3.82
CA GLY A 786 -47.71 -12.23 -2.71
C GLY A 786 -49.20 -12.07 -2.56
N ASP A 787 -49.64 -11.66 -1.35
CA ASP A 787 -51.05 -11.43 -1.03
C ASP A 787 -51.55 -10.01 -1.39
N VAL A 788 -50.68 -9.15 -1.92
CA VAL A 788 -51.02 -7.77 -2.28
C VAL A 788 -51.35 -7.66 -3.78
N LEU A 789 -52.57 -7.26 -4.10
CA LEU A 789 -53.01 -6.95 -5.48
C LEU A 789 -53.00 -5.41 -5.64
N ILE A 790 -52.40 -4.96 -6.72
CA ILE A 790 -52.33 -3.54 -7.09
C ILE A 790 -52.93 -3.37 -8.48
N GLU A 791 -53.94 -2.56 -8.56
CA GLU A 791 -54.69 -2.25 -9.78
C GLU A 791 -54.42 -0.79 -10.18
N PHE A 792 -54.02 -0.55 -11.43
CA PHE A 792 -53.62 0.79 -11.92
C PHE A 792 -54.59 1.32 -12.96
N ASP A 793 -54.93 2.61 -12.82
CA ASP A 793 -55.56 3.38 -13.86
C ASP A 793 -54.48 4.05 -14.72
N LEU A 794 -54.25 3.53 -15.93
CA LEU A 794 -53.22 4.03 -16.83
C LEU A 794 -53.72 5.12 -17.80
N THR A 795 -54.93 5.62 -17.60
CA THR A 795 -55.58 6.61 -18.48
C THR A 795 -54.74 7.93 -18.46
N GLY A 796 -54.21 8.31 -19.60
CA GLY A 796 -53.37 9.51 -19.77
C GLY A 796 -51.93 9.44 -19.16
N ALA A 797 -51.57 8.33 -18.55
CA ALA A 797 -50.25 8.16 -17.95
C ALA A 797 -49.18 7.63 -18.90
N VAL A 798 -49.56 7.05 -20.05
CA VAL A 798 -48.69 6.44 -21.04
C VAL A 798 -48.82 7.19 -22.37
N ASP A 799 -47.70 7.72 -22.86
CA ASP A 799 -47.58 8.22 -24.22
C ASP A 799 -47.32 7.01 -25.14
N LEU A 800 -48.39 6.47 -25.70
CA LEU A 800 -48.37 5.23 -26.51
C LEU A 800 -47.40 5.35 -27.70
N VAL A 801 -47.26 6.54 -28.31
CA VAL A 801 -46.35 6.77 -29.46
C VAL A 801 -44.90 6.76 -29.00
N ALA A 802 -44.62 7.49 -27.94
CA ALA A 802 -43.26 7.52 -27.37
C ALA A 802 -42.85 6.15 -26.81
N GLU A 803 -43.79 5.45 -26.13
CA GLU A 803 -43.54 4.13 -25.57
C GLU A 803 -43.29 3.06 -26.63
N ARG A 804 -44.07 3.07 -27.69
CA ARG A 804 -43.86 2.16 -28.84
C ARG A 804 -42.50 2.41 -29.51
N ALA A 805 -42.09 3.69 -29.62
CA ALA A 805 -40.78 4.05 -30.18
C ALA A 805 -39.64 3.58 -29.26
N ARG A 806 -39.80 3.75 -27.94
CA ARG A 806 -38.83 3.29 -26.91
C ARG A 806 -38.67 1.79 -26.97
N LEU A 807 -39.77 1.03 -26.83
CA LEU A 807 -39.77 -0.44 -26.85
C LEU A 807 -39.19 -0.98 -28.16
N SER A 808 -39.49 -0.33 -29.30
CA SER A 808 -38.91 -0.72 -30.60
C SER A 808 -37.39 -0.52 -30.65
N LYS A 809 -36.89 0.56 -30.05
CA LYS A 809 -35.45 0.83 -29.93
C LYS A 809 -34.77 -0.15 -28.97
N ASP A 810 -35.41 -0.43 -27.83
CA ASP A 810 -34.88 -1.37 -26.83
C ASP A 810 -34.84 -2.80 -27.43
N LEU A 811 -35.87 -3.20 -28.21
CA LEU A 811 -35.90 -4.47 -28.92
C LEU A 811 -34.73 -4.58 -29.93
N GLN A 812 -34.50 -3.53 -30.71
CA GLN A 812 -33.36 -3.49 -31.64
C GLN A 812 -32.00 -3.62 -30.91
N THR A 813 -31.85 -2.95 -29.78
CA THR A 813 -30.63 -3.03 -28.95
C THR A 813 -30.43 -4.43 -28.40
N ALA A 814 -31.47 -5.03 -27.80
CA ALA A 814 -31.43 -6.40 -27.25
C ALA A 814 -31.15 -7.43 -28.34
N GLN A 815 -31.76 -7.27 -29.56
CA GLN A 815 -31.47 -8.14 -30.69
C GLN A 815 -30.04 -8.07 -31.16
N LYS A 816 -29.48 -6.86 -31.24
CA LYS A 816 -28.06 -6.62 -31.59
C LYS A 816 -27.11 -7.25 -30.57
N ASP A 817 -27.40 -7.10 -29.25
CA ASP A 817 -26.60 -7.66 -28.17
C ASP A 817 -26.67 -9.21 -28.17
N ARG A 818 -27.87 -9.79 -28.35
CA ARG A 818 -28.05 -11.23 -28.54
C ARG A 818 -27.24 -11.76 -29.73
N ASP A 819 -27.34 -11.10 -30.87
CA ASP A 819 -26.64 -11.52 -32.08
C ASP A 819 -25.12 -11.39 -31.91
N THR A 820 -24.65 -10.36 -31.23
CA THR A 820 -23.24 -10.21 -30.88
C THR A 820 -22.74 -11.31 -29.96
N ALA A 821 -23.51 -11.67 -28.92
CA ALA A 821 -23.18 -12.76 -28.00
C ALA A 821 -23.18 -14.11 -28.76
N LYS A 822 -24.15 -14.34 -29.63
CA LYS A 822 -24.26 -15.55 -30.45
C LYS A 822 -23.09 -15.70 -31.42
N ILE A 823 -22.73 -14.65 -32.16
CA ILE A 823 -21.57 -14.66 -33.06
C ILE A 823 -20.28 -15.02 -32.31
N LYS A 824 -20.08 -14.54 -31.09
CA LYS A 824 -18.91 -14.91 -30.28
C LYS A 824 -18.92 -16.36 -29.85
N LEU A 825 -20.07 -16.89 -29.44
CA LEU A 825 -20.21 -18.30 -29.05
C LEU A 825 -20.12 -19.27 -30.25
N ASP A 826 -20.57 -18.85 -31.45
CA ASP A 826 -20.48 -19.63 -32.69
C ASP A 826 -19.07 -19.58 -33.33
N ASN A 827 -18.19 -18.73 -32.87
CA ASN A 827 -16.82 -18.61 -33.36
C ASN A 827 -15.91 -19.67 -32.71
N GLU A 828 -15.59 -20.74 -33.43
CA GLU A 828 -14.71 -21.83 -32.94
C GLU A 828 -13.34 -21.33 -32.47
N GLY A 829 -12.75 -20.34 -33.15
CA GLY A 829 -11.46 -19.77 -32.81
C GLY A 829 -11.48 -18.97 -31.49
N PHE A 830 -12.62 -18.34 -31.18
CA PHE A 830 -12.84 -17.66 -29.92
C PHE A 830 -13.05 -18.66 -28.78
N MET A 831 -13.92 -19.66 -29.02
CA MET A 831 -14.26 -20.69 -28.03
C MET A 831 -13.07 -21.54 -27.61
N ALA A 832 -12.10 -21.73 -28.50
CA ALA A 832 -10.89 -22.50 -28.21
C ALA A 832 -9.86 -21.74 -27.39
N LYS A 833 -9.93 -20.39 -27.31
CA LYS A 833 -8.95 -19.52 -26.67
C LYS A 833 -9.47 -18.71 -25.48
N ALA A 834 -10.79 -18.54 -25.38
CA ALA A 834 -11.39 -17.73 -24.32
C ALA A 834 -11.40 -18.48 -22.97
N PRO A 835 -11.11 -17.80 -21.84
CA PRO A 835 -11.27 -18.37 -20.51
C PRO A 835 -12.71 -18.82 -20.26
N MET A 836 -12.89 -19.91 -19.50
CA MET A 836 -14.19 -20.49 -19.20
C MET A 836 -15.16 -19.48 -18.57
N GLU A 837 -14.67 -18.60 -17.71
CA GLU A 837 -15.44 -17.53 -17.06
C GLU A 837 -16.05 -16.57 -18.08
N VAL A 838 -15.28 -16.12 -19.07
CA VAL A 838 -15.73 -15.23 -20.15
C VAL A 838 -16.78 -15.91 -21.03
N VAL A 839 -16.62 -17.22 -21.31
CA VAL A 839 -17.61 -17.98 -22.05
C VAL A 839 -18.92 -18.12 -21.27
N THR A 840 -18.85 -18.32 -19.96
CA THR A 840 -20.01 -18.40 -19.07
C THR A 840 -20.74 -17.05 -19.03
N GLU A 841 -20.04 -15.95 -18.85
CA GLU A 841 -20.61 -14.59 -18.88
C GLU A 841 -21.32 -14.28 -20.20
N ILE A 842 -20.76 -14.67 -21.34
CA ILE A 842 -21.39 -14.49 -22.65
C ILE A 842 -22.63 -15.36 -22.80
N ARG A 843 -22.66 -16.59 -22.26
CA ARG A 843 -23.86 -17.45 -22.26
C ARG A 843 -24.97 -16.88 -21.38
N GLU A 844 -24.64 -16.39 -20.19
CA GLU A 844 -25.59 -15.71 -19.31
C GLU A 844 -26.16 -14.46 -19.98
N ARG A 845 -25.32 -13.64 -20.62
CA ARG A 845 -25.74 -12.48 -21.40
C ARG A 845 -26.67 -12.90 -22.57
N LEU A 846 -26.38 -13.98 -23.27
CA LEU A 846 -27.24 -14.52 -24.35
C LEU A 846 -28.59 -14.93 -23.81
N ALA A 847 -28.66 -15.64 -22.68
CA ALA A 847 -29.89 -16.05 -22.03
C ALA A 847 -30.71 -14.82 -21.58
N GLN A 848 -30.08 -13.87 -20.91
CA GLN A 848 -30.73 -12.65 -20.46
C GLN A 848 -31.28 -11.81 -21.62
N THR A 849 -30.48 -11.56 -22.66
CA THR A 849 -30.95 -10.78 -23.83
C THR A 849 -32.07 -11.51 -24.60
N SER A 850 -32.08 -12.84 -24.62
CA SER A 850 -33.17 -13.61 -25.23
C SER A 850 -34.48 -13.47 -24.45
N ALA A 851 -34.42 -13.56 -23.12
CA ALA A 851 -35.58 -13.33 -22.25
C ALA A 851 -36.11 -11.89 -22.37
N ASP A 852 -35.20 -10.89 -22.45
CA ASP A 852 -35.56 -9.49 -22.66
C ASP A 852 -36.27 -9.28 -24.02
N ILE A 853 -35.82 -9.93 -25.10
CA ILE A 853 -36.47 -9.86 -26.42
C ILE A 853 -37.88 -10.40 -26.33
N GLU A 854 -38.11 -11.58 -25.70
CA GLU A 854 -39.43 -12.16 -25.52
C GLU A 854 -40.36 -11.23 -24.73
N ARG A 855 -39.83 -10.70 -23.62
CA ARG A 855 -40.56 -9.75 -22.75
C ARG A 855 -40.95 -8.47 -23.51
N ILE A 856 -39.98 -7.81 -24.20
CA ILE A 856 -40.23 -6.56 -24.93
C ILE A 856 -41.21 -6.82 -26.11
N THR A 857 -41.10 -7.93 -26.81
CA THR A 857 -42.02 -8.30 -27.90
C THR A 857 -43.43 -8.45 -27.38
N ALA A 858 -43.63 -9.16 -26.27
CA ALA A 858 -44.93 -9.32 -25.62
C ALA A 858 -45.54 -7.99 -25.17
N LEU A 859 -44.71 -7.03 -24.70
CA LEU A 859 -45.15 -5.67 -24.35
C LEU A 859 -45.60 -4.88 -25.58
N LEU A 860 -44.84 -4.93 -26.70
CA LEU A 860 -45.20 -4.27 -27.96
C LEU A 860 -46.52 -4.81 -28.55
N GLU A 861 -46.79 -6.09 -28.41
CA GLU A 861 -48.03 -6.72 -28.85
C GLU A 861 -49.25 -6.31 -28.01
N LYS A 862 -49.05 -6.04 -26.71
CA LYS A 862 -50.09 -5.58 -25.76
C LYS A 862 -50.41 -4.09 -25.89
N LEU A 863 -49.55 -3.29 -26.52
CA LEU A 863 -49.83 -1.88 -26.70
C LEU A 863 -50.96 -1.67 -27.73
N PRO A 864 -51.99 -0.85 -27.45
CA PRO A 864 -53.03 -0.50 -28.39
C PRO A 864 -52.45 0.04 -29.72
N LYS A 865 -53.00 -0.35 -30.84
CA LYS A 865 -52.55 0.06 -32.18
C LYS A 865 -52.73 1.56 -32.39
#